data_e063a24032a3a8effbd2040c4070dde8
#
_entry.id   e063a24032a3a8effbd2040c4070dde8
#
_cell.length_a   1.000
_cell.length_b   1.000
_cell.length_c   1.000
_cell.angle_alpha   90.00
_cell.angle_beta   90.00
_cell.angle_gamma   90.00
#
_symmetry.space_group_name_H-M   'P 1'
#
loop_
_entity.id
_entity.type
_entity.pdbx_description
1 polymer ?
#
loop_
_entity_poly.entity_id
_entity_poly.type
_entity_poly.pdbx_seq_one_letter_code
_entity_poly.pdbx_strand_id
1 'polypeptide(L)'
;MRQRGGNYRKYSETIYCYDIETSSLMYGEGDVKEKLQSTYLHGLASFKYRPIEHEPFELFEKDMTYIAYRTYDQISNCFARLNQTAEDSDMYVKLFVHNLSYEFEALMRNVRFCIDRFDPKGFIAVAPHQPLMLRCGHLEFYDSFKILGNKSLEIIGNELGVPKLKEVKGGYDQHYYNWTDLPKSEYVYNERDCKLVLYGICRYMSNFTDVNQVSDISVSNTSMIKRETRENPNIASKKDINGAKLRASTERKNNRPFLEFMQECLAGGYTHANPYATGKHFTNVYCFDASSMHPSAMYGRKFPYEWREGHAEWFEQLRSQNWEWLSGCENANGRGVHLYSDAKCKLSGCKNVIYDSVLQAAYRESLLFENPLRHNFLARCKFTNIRVKDFGNCIYSYISVSKCSKGSIINGEYDNGKVMKADELVFYGCDIDFILIDMLYDYDSVKCDYLLVAMSRKHISKPLRSTVKYFAKQKTGFKQLEKKLSNHTATMADFTFEGLQLYDETVAKKILDESNDELVHFALMSSKGGLNGQYGCSAMKLLRHECVLRGDGENLSWEDGGLNYLDSKNSINIFTDGLYTVAYSRLHIICFMLYLTLSCNIMPLYHDTDSGYFIGYNEEVQKAIDKFNANILEHSDNKECYNFGIMDFDGHYEDFVTWGSKCYAASYKDGEELYVKATVAGASKKQLSKLFTAIVNDNGFDYLIDEYFHPNISYDESINKKLIRKTPGTRIVGKFKDDFGKEGWLDECSVTVLEPCGYTLRSLKSPVNQMYFNMCYDLRGERFIQQVPETVHVPYDKDDKPVYSLYTKEYTEKQYDIYLEGNPASIFQMNCEGGEENS
;
A
#
# COMPACT_ATOMS: atom_id res chain seq x y z
N MET A 1 -5.87 6.86 39.16
CA MET A 1 -5.52 7.92 38.16
C MET A 1 -4.13 8.43 38.45
N ARG A 2 -3.14 8.19 37.57
CA ARG A 2 -1.82 8.81 37.68
C ARG A 2 -1.82 10.06 36.83
N GLN A 3 -1.67 11.23 37.46
CA GLN A 3 -1.36 12.49 36.78
C GLN A 3 -0.07 12.30 35.97
N ARG A 4 -0.19 12.27 34.65
CA ARG A 4 0.94 12.36 33.72
C ARG A 4 1.19 13.87 33.52
N GLY A 5 2.31 14.39 34.02
CA GLY A 5 2.72 15.79 33.80
C GLY A 5 3.06 16.02 32.31
N GLY A 6 2.12 16.54 31.58
CA GLY A 6 2.17 17.07 30.23
C GLY A 6 0.82 17.75 29.98
N ASN A 7 0.79 18.84 29.24
CA ASN A 7 -0.44 19.53 28.86
C ASN A 7 -1.34 18.57 28.06
N TYR A 8 -2.15 17.78 28.77
CA TYR A 8 -3.15 16.91 28.13
C TYR A 8 -4.31 17.79 27.69
N ARG A 9 -4.56 17.83 26.38
CA ARG A 9 -5.77 18.42 25.84
C ARG A 9 -6.97 17.67 26.38
N LYS A 10 -7.93 18.42 26.88
CA LYS A 10 -9.24 17.89 27.20
C LYS A 10 -10.09 17.92 25.95
N TYR A 11 -10.88 16.92 25.74
CA TYR A 11 -11.79 16.84 24.61
C TYR A 11 -13.24 16.82 25.06
N SER A 12 -14.11 17.45 24.28
CA SER A 12 -15.55 17.29 24.39
C SER A 12 -15.93 15.82 24.27
N GLU A 13 -16.94 15.39 25.04
CA GLU A 13 -17.51 14.04 24.89
C GLU A 13 -18.30 13.88 23.60
N THR A 14 -18.70 15.00 22.95
CA THR A 14 -19.42 14.99 21.68
C THR A 14 -18.43 15.04 20.52
N ILE A 15 -18.60 14.11 19.59
CA ILE A 15 -17.90 14.05 18.31
C ILE A 15 -18.83 14.53 17.19
N TYR A 16 -18.24 15.03 16.13
CA TYR A 16 -18.97 15.57 14.98
C TYR A 16 -18.50 14.89 13.69
N CYS A 17 -19.38 14.85 12.70
CA CYS A 17 -19.01 14.57 11.31
C CYS A 17 -19.39 15.77 10.46
N TYR A 18 -18.47 16.21 9.62
CA TYR A 18 -18.68 17.22 8.59
C TYR A 18 -18.50 16.59 7.23
N ASP A 19 -19.42 16.89 6.31
CA ASP A 19 -19.45 16.38 4.95
C ASP A 19 -20.04 17.43 4.02
N ILE A 20 -19.60 17.46 2.76
CA ILE A 20 -20.11 18.39 1.75
C ILE A 20 -20.65 17.67 0.52
N GLU A 21 -21.70 18.24 -0.08
CA GLU A 21 -22.17 17.83 -1.39
C GLU A 21 -21.81 18.90 -2.43
N THR A 22 -21.36 18.45 -3.58
CA THR A 22 -20.85 19.33 -4.63
C THR A 22 -21.49 19.04 -5.97
N SER A 23 -21.74 20.10 -6.73
CA SER A 23 -22.10 20.02 -8.13
C SER A 23 -20.90 20.14 -9.02
N SER A 24 -20.90 19.40 -10.11
CA SER A 24 -19.89 19.50 -11.15
C SER A 24 -20.27 20.57 -12.16
N LEU A 25 -19.39 21.52 -12.33
CA LEU A 25 -19.55 22.62 -13.31
C LEU A 25 -18.58 22.37 -14.46
N MET A 26 -19.07 22.45 -15.70
CA MET A 26 -18.20 22.47 -16.87
C MET A 26 -17.78 23.93 -17.11
N TYR A 27 -16.48 24.17 -17.01
CA TYR A 27 -15.88 25.49 -17.17
C TYR A 27 -14.80 25.46 -18.26
N GLY A 28 -14.65 26.55 -19.02
CA GLY A 28 -13.65 26.69 -20.08
C GLY A 28 -14.26 26.91 -21.47
N GLU A 29 -13.49 27.54 -22.35
CA GLU A 29 -13.84 27.79 -23.76
C GLU A 29 -13.11 26.82 -24.69
N GLY A 30 -13.77 26.33 -25.73
CA GLY A 30 -13.19 25.45 -26.74
C GLY A 30 -13.15 23.95 -26.35
N ASP A 31 -12.09 23.25 -26.81
CA ASP A 31 -11.94 21.79 -26.61
C ASP A 31 -11.41 21.42 -25.23
N VAL A 32 -10.90 22.38 -24.46
CA VAL A 32 -10.41 22.15 -23.09
C VAL A 32 -11.52 22.49 -22.11
N LYS A 33 -12.27 21.48 -21.71
CA LYS A 33 -13.31 21.63 -20.69
C LYS A 33 -12.77 21.11 -19.37
N GLU A 34 -12.73 21.99 -18.37
CA GLU A 34 -12.43 21.63 -17.00
C GLU A 34 -13.73 21.36 -16.24
N LYS A 35 -13.76 20.29 -15.47
CA LYS A 35 -14.85 19.96 -14.58
C LYS A 35 -14.51 20.50 -13.20
N LEU A 36 -15.22 21.55 -12.78
CA LEU A 36 -15.07 22.19 -11.48
C LEU A 36 -16.15 21.70 -10.52
N GLN A 37 -15.86 21.72 -9.23
CA GLN A 37 -16.84 21.36 -8.21
C GLN A 37 -17.17 22.54 -7.31
N SER A 38 -18.45 22.89 -7.25
CA SER A 38 -19.02 23.90 -6.37
C SER A 38 -19.85 23.26 -5.28
N THR A 39 -19.68 23.71 -4.04
CA THR A 39 -20.38 23.16 -2.89
C THR A 39 -21.79 23.75 -2.76
N TYR A 40 -22.81 22.89 -2.66
CA TYR A 40 -24.20 23.32 -2.50
C TYR A 40 -24.84 22.92 -1.17
N LEU A 41 -24.24 21.99 -0.42
CA LEU A 41 -24.75 21.52 0.87
C LEU A 41 -23.60 21.19 1.80
N HIS A 42 -23.72 21.58 3.07
CA HIS A 42 -22.81 21.26 4.15
C HIS A 42 -23.58 20.52 5.25
N GLY A 43 -23.25 19.28 5.52
CA GLY A 43 -23.82 18.50 6.60
C GLY A 43 -22.95 18.53 7.86
N LEU A 44 -23.59 18.63 9.01
CA LEU A 44 -22.96 18.51 10.32
C LEU A 44 -23.79 17.61 11.21
N ALA A 45 -23.30 16.38 11.45
CA ALA A 45 -23.91 15.49 12.43
C ALA A 45 -23.11 15.50 13.75
N SER A 46 -23.78 15.20 14.85
CA SER A 46 -23.13 15.07 16.16
C SER A 46 -23.64 13.88 16.95
N PHE A 47 -22.77 13.35 17.81
CA PHE A 47 -23.07 12.24 18.68
C PHE A 47 -22.25 12.31 19.97
N LYS A 48 -22.84 11.95 21.12
CA LYS A 48 -22.10 11.75 22.36
C LYS A 48 -21.32 10.44 22.28
N TYR A 49 -19.99 10.55 22.17
CA TYR A 49 -19.09 9.41 21.89
C TYR A 49 -19.23 8.29 22.94
N ARG A 50 -19.40 7.09 22.44
CA ARG A 50 -19.20 5.82 23.13
C ARG A 50 -18.81 4.75 22.15
N PRO A 51 -17.94 3.80 22.50
CA PRO A 51 -17.71 2.63 21.65
C PRO A 51 -19.01 1.83 21.54
N ILE A 52 -19.23 1.21 20.36
CA ILE A 52 -20.45 0.44 20.06
C ILE A 52 -20.03 -0.94 19.63
N GLU A 53 -20.43 -1.98 20.40
CA GLU A 53 -20.08 -3.35 20.06
C GLU A 53 -21.08 -3.99 19.11
N HIS A 54 -22.38 -3.80 19.31
CA HIS A 54 -23.42 -4.53 18.59
C HIS A 54 -24.75 -3.80 18.45
N GLU A 55 -24.81 -2.55 18.81
CA GLU A 55 -26.05 -1.77 18.69
C GLU A 55 -26.40 -1.50 17.23
N PRO A 56 -27.62 -1.83 16.76
CA PRO A 56 -28.05 -1.55 15.38
C PRO A 56 -28.04 -0.06 15.05
N PHE A 57 -27.77 0.25 13.80
CA PHE A 57 -27.70 1.64 13.34
C PHE A 57 -28.99 2.42 13.63
N GLU A 58 -30.15 1.82 13.45
CA GLU A 58 -31.46 2.44 13.64
C GLU A 58 -31.71 2.90 15.09
N LEU A 59 -31.10 2.23 16.06
CA LEU A 59 -31.15 2.66 17.46
C LEU A 59 -30.15 3.78 17.73
N PHE A 60 -28.95 3.64 17.19
CA PHE A 60 -27.87 4.60 17.33
C PHE A 60 -28.20 5.93 16.64
N GLU A 61 -28.83 5.88 15.44
CA GLU A 61 -29.22 7.02 14.65
C GLU A 61 -30.15 7.98 15.41
N LYS A 62 -30.99 7.46 16.32
CA LYS A 62 -31.94 8.28 17.10
C LYS A 62 -31.25 9.22 18.08
N ASP A 63 -30.07 8.89 18.54
CA ASP A 63 -29.28 9.70 19.48
C ASP A 63 -28.38 10.73 18.75
N MET A 64 -28.36 10.69 17.41
CA MET A 64 -27.59 11.64 16.60
C MET A 64 -28.42 12.87 16.26
N THR A 65 -27.74 14.01 16.19
CA THR A 65 -28.31 15.21 15.59
C THR A 65 -27.70 15.44 14.22
N TYR A 66 -28.47 16.11 13.35
CA TYR A 66 -27.98 16.52 12.03
C TYR A 66 -28.51 17.92 11.72
N ILE A 67 -27.64 18.76 11.19
CA ILE A 67 -27.95 20.12 10.73
C ILE A 67 -27.34 20.32 9.36
N ALA A 68 -28.11 20.86 8.44
CA ALA A 68 -27.67 21.19 7.09
C ALA A 68 -27.51 22.71 6.91
N TYR A 69 -26.47 23.11 6.25
CA TYR A 69 -26.18 24.49 5.88
C TYR A 69 -26.01 24.60 4.36
N ARG A 70 -26.33 25.76 3.79
CA ARG A 70 -26.32 25.97 2.35
C ARG A 70 -25.18 26.87 1.88
N THR A 71 -24.53 27.60 2.78
CA THR A 71 -23.49 28.55 2.43
C THR A 71 -22.28 28.40 3.33
N TYR A 72 -21.11 28.80 2.81
CA TYR A 72 -19.87 28.86 3.58
C TYR A 72 -19.94 29.79 4.80
N ASP A 73 -20.71 30.89 4.73
CA ASP A 73 -20.91 31.78 5.86
C ASP A 73 -21.70 31.12 7.00
N GLN A 74 -22.73 30.33 6.65
CA GLN A 74 -23.51 29.62 7.64
C GLN A 74 -22.68 28.60 8.41
N ILE A 75 -21.90 27.77 7.69
CA ILE A 75 -21.02 26.77 8.34
C ILE A 75 -19.87 27.44 9.08
N SER A 76 -19.27 28.52 8.54
CA SER A 76 -18.25 29.31 9.22
C SER A 76 -18.73 29.86 10.57
N ASN A 77 -19.93 30.44 10.59
CA ASN A 77 -20.57 30.92 11.81
C ASN A 77 -20.90 29.79 12.80
N CYS A 78 -21.26 28.60 12.29
CA CYS A 78 -21.47 27.42 13.14
C CYS A 78 -20.15 27.00 13.80
N PHE A 79 -19.07 26.89 13.04
CA PHE A 79 -17.76 26.53 13.56
C PHE A 79 -17.23 27.58 14.55
N ALA A 80 -17.45 28.86 14.30
CA ALA A 80 -17.07 29.93 15.23
C ALA A 80 -17.77 29.78 16.59
N ARG A 81 -19.09 29.50 16.59
CA ARG A 81 -19.85 29.24 17.82
C ARG A 81 -19.42 27.98 18.55
N LEU A 82 -19.19 26.87 17.80
CA LEU A 82 -18.70 25.63 18.37
C LEU A 82 -17.31 25.81 18.99
N ASN A 83 -16.43 26.55 18.32
CA ASN A 83 -15.12 26.90 18.83
C ASN A 83 -15.20 27.75 20.11
N GLN A 84 -16.08 28.77 20.16
CA GLN A 84 -16.24 29.59 21.35
C GLN A 84 -16.70 28.75 22.55
N THR A 85 -17.65 27.86 22.38
CA THR A 85 -18.09 26.93 23.43
C THR A 85 -16.96 26.01 23.90
N ALA A 86 -16.11 25.56 22.99
CA ALA A 86 -14.94 24.75 23.31
C ALA A 86 -13.85 25.55 24.06
N GLU A 87 -13.57 26.77 23.62
CA GLU A 87 -12.63 27.70 24.30
C GLU A 87 -13.10 28.02 25.70
N ASP A 88 -14.39 28.40 25.91
CA ASP A 88 -14.97 28.71 27.22
C ASP A 88 -14.88 27.53 28.21
N SER A 89 -14.86 26.31 27.68
CA SER A 89 -14.77 25.05 28.45
C SER A 89 -13.34 24.50 28.57
N ASP A 90 -12.34 25.17 28.00
CA ASP A 90 -10.94 24.69 27.89
C ASP A 90 -10.88 23.27 27.33
N MET A 91 -11.65 22.99 26.27
CA MET A 91 -11.73 21.70 25.59
C MET A 91 -11.46 21.83 24.11
N TYR A 92 -11.10 20.70 23.47
CA TYR A 92 -11.03 20.55 22.02
C TYR A 92 -12.21 19.72 21.53
N VAL A 93 -12.63 19.94 20.30
CA VAL A 93 -13.71 19.20 19.64
C VAL A 93 -13.13 18.44 18.45
N LYS A 94 -13.43 17.14 18.34
CA LYS A 94 -13.08 16.33 17.15
C LYS A 94 -14.23 16.31 16.16
N LEU A 95 -13.89 16.68 14.94
CA LEU A 95 -14.75 16.55 13.76
C LEU A 95 -14.15 15.52 12.82
N PHE A 96 -14.94 14.56 12.41
CA PHE A 96 -14.53 13.54 11.43
C PHE A 96 -15.02 13.93 10.05
N VAL A 97 -14.14 13.78 9.06
CA VAL A 97 -14.41 14.04 7.64
C VAL A 97 -14.00 12.80 6.88
N HIS A 98 -14.86 12.29 6.02
CA HIS A 98 -14.52 11.07 5.28
C HIS A 98 -13.80 11.40 3.97
N ASN A 99 -12.47 11.21 3.97
CA ASN A 99 -11.55 11.67 2.93
C ASN A 99 -11.30 13.18 3.00
N LEU A 100 -10.76 13.63 4.13
CA LEU A 100 -10.46 15.05 4.41
C LEU A 100 -9.72 15.78 3.27
N SER A 101 -9.00 15.04 2.41
CA SER A 101 -8.33 15.60 1.22
C SER A 101 -9.29 16.35 0.28
N TYR A 102 -10.55 15.97 0.26
CA TYR A 102 -11.57 16.59 -0.57
C TYR A 102 -12.13 17.86 0.08
N GLU A 103 -12.58 17.76 1.33
CA GLU A 103 -13.15 18.87 2.07
C GLU A 103 -12.10 19.90 2.51
N PHE A 104 -10.82 19.51 2.53
CA PHE A 104 -9.71 20.38 2.91
C PHE A 104 -9.66 21.66 2.07
N GLU A 105 -9.84 21.54 0.75
CA GLU A 105 -9.85 22.70 -0.14
C GLU A 105 -11.04 23.63 0.17
N ALA A 106 -12.22 23.07 0.40
CA ALA A 106 -13.41 23.84 0.81
C ALA A 106 -13.16 24.57 2.15
N LEU A 107 -12.64 23.87 3.16
CA LEU A 107 -12.37 24.42 4.50
C LEU A 107 -11.35 25.55 4.45
N MET A 108 -10.23 25.36 3.76
CA MET A 108 -9.10 26.29 3.80
C MET A 108 -9.20 27.42 2.78
N ARG A 109 -10.08 27.34 1.79
CA ARG A 109 -10.27 28.36 0.76
C ARG A 109 -11.55 29.16 0.90
N ASN A 110 -12.59 28.58 1.50
CA ASN A 110 -13.92 29.21 1.52
C ASN A 110 -14.50 29.39 2.94
N VAL A 111 -14.09 28.57 3.92
CA VAL A 111 -14.61 28.69 5.30
C VAL A 111 -13.78 29.70 6.08
N ARG A 112 -14.28 30.92 6.21
CA ARG A 112 -13.58 32.04 6.85
C ARG A 112 -13.03 31.69 8.25
N PHE A 113 -13.82 30.99 9.07
CA PHE A 113 -13.37 30.54 10.39
C PHE A 113 -12.09 29.68 10.30
N CYS A 114 -12.05 28.72 9.37
CA CYS A 114 -10.89 27.83 9.21
C CYS A 114 -9.65 28.60 8.74
N ILE A 115 -9.82 29.53 7.80
CA ILE A 115 -8.75 30.41 7.30
C ILE A 115 -8.17 31.24 8.44
N ASP A 116 -9.02 31.92 9.21
CA ASP A 116 -8.61 32.87 10.25
C ASP A 116 -8.04 32.19 11.51
N ARG A 117 -8.43 30.93 11.79
CA ARG A 117 -8.08 30.18 13.00
C ARG A 117 -7.18 28.98 12.76
N PHE A 118 -6.62 28.85 11.56
CA PHE A 118 -5.68 27.78 11.24
C PHE A 118 -4.47 27.76 12.17
N ASP A 119 -4.17 26.58 12.75
CA ASP A 119 -2.99 26.36 13.59
C ASP A 119 -1.99 25.44 12.86
N PRO A 120 -0.90 25.96 12.29
CA PRO A 120 0.12 25.16 11.61
C PRO A 120 0.74 24.06 12.50
N LYS A 121 0.78 24.27 13.84
CA LYS A 121 1.29 23.24 14.78
C LYS A 121 0.29 22.09 15.00
N GLY A 122 -0.94 22.28 14.62
CA GLY A 122 -2.00 21.29 14.65
C GLY A 122 -2.34 20.72 13.27
N PHE A 123 -1.45 20.88 12.32
CA PHE A 123 -1.60 20.33 10.98
C PHE A 123 -0.71 19.09 10.78
N ILE A 124 -1.28 18.02 10.26
CA ILE A 124 -0.56 16.77 9.98
C ILE A 124 -0.98 16.30 8.59
N ALA A 125 -0.02 16.20 7.68
CA ALA A 125 -0.21 15.64 6.33
C ALA A 125 0.80 14.52 6.04
N VAL A 126 0.41 13.56 5.21
CA VAL A 126 1.30 12.47 4.75
C VAL A 126 2.10 12.92 3.53
N ALA A 127 1.46 13.68 2.66
CA ALA A 127 1.99 14.25 1.43
C ALA A 127 1.18 15.51 1.09
N PRO A 128 1.58 16.32 0.11
CA PRO A 128 0.75 17.39 -0.40
C PRO A 128 -0.66 16.89 -0.75
N HIS A 129 -1.66 17.67 -0.43
CA HIS A 129 -3.09 17.35 -0.62
C HIS A 129 -3.58 16.07 0.11
N GLN A 130 -2.84 15.56 1.09
CA GLN A 130 -3.22 14.39 1.90
C GLN A 130 -3.17 14.69 3.40
N PRO A 131 -4.01 15.62 3.91
CA PRO A 131 -4.09 15.92 5.33
C PRO A 131 -4.67 14.73 6.10
N LEU A 132 -4.12 14.48 7.29
CA LEU A 132 -4.67 13.55 8.28
C LEU A 132 -5.44 14.28 9.36
N MET A 133 -4.99 15.48 9.70
CA MET A 133 -5.57 16.32 10.73
C MET A 133 -5.33 17.79 10.43
N LEU A 134 -6.36 18.59 10.61
CA LEU A 134 -6.36 20.04 10.49
C LEU A 134 -6.91 20.63 11.79
N ARG A 135 -6.20 21.60 12.39
CA ARG A 135 -6.69 22.33 13.55
C ARG A 135 -6.98 23.78 13.21
N CYS A 136 -8.19 24.21 13.58
CA CYS A 136 -8.63 25.59 13.48
C CYS A 136 -9.18 26.03 14.86
N GLY A 137 -8.41 26.82 15.62
CA GLY A 137 -8.73 27.12 17.02
C GLY A 137 -8.79 25.85 17.89
N HIS A 138 -9.91 25.60 18.55
CA HIS A 138 -10.19 24.42 19.36
C HIS A 138 -10.91 23.29 18.57
N LEU A 139 -11.13 23.47 17.26
CA LEU A 139 -11.71 22.44 16.38
C LEU A 139 -10.59 21.65 15.71
N GLU A 140 -10.66 20.32 15.78
CA GLU A 140 -9.73 19.40 15.14
C GLU A 140 -10.48 18.52 14.14
N PHE A 141 -10.19 18.68 12.86
CA PHE A 141 -10.74 17.88 11.77
C PHE A 141 -9.82 16.66 11.50
N TYR A 142 -10.39 15.46 11.51
CA TYR A 142 -9.69 14.20 11.34
C TYR A 142 -10.17 13.46 10.11
N ASP A 143 -9.24 12.89 9.35
CA ASP A 143 -9.59 12.03 8.20
C ASP A 143 -10.09 10.66 8.68
N SER A 144 -11.41 10.45 8.68
CA SER A 144 -12.01 9.17 9.05
C SER A 144 -11.67 8.04 8.08
N PHE A 145 -11.41 8.35 6.79
CA PHE A 145 -10.94 7.37 5.81
C PHE A 145 -9.63 6.69 6.27
N LYS A 146 -8.70 7.48 6.84
CA LYS A 146 -7.42 6.97 7.36
C LYS A 146 -7.58 6.24 8.71
N ILE A 147 -8.56 6.60 9.50
CA ILE A 147 -8.86 5.92 10.76
C ILE A 147 -9.52 4.57 10.48
N LEU A 148 -10.46 4.49 9.53
CA LEU A 148 -11.23 3.30 9.17
C LEU A 148 -10.52 2.39 8.15
N GLY A 149 -9.21 2.52 7.99
CA GLY A 149 -8.39 1.59 7.21
C GLY A 149 -8.37 1.82 5.70
N ASN A 150 -8.56 3.07 5.25
CA ASN A 150 -8.61 3.49 3.84
C ASN A 150 -9.76 2.83 3.05
N LYS A 151 -10.91 2.68 3.68
CA LYS A 151 -12.12 2.12 3.07
C LYS A 151 -13.08 3.23 2.69
N SER A 152 -13.72 3.10 1.52
CA SER A 152 -14.81 4.00 1.13
C SER A 152 -16.01 3.83 2.06
N LEU A 153 -16.87 4.86 2.13
CA LEU A 153 -18.07 4.81 2.97
C LEU A 153 -19.05 3.72 2.49
N GLU A 154 -19.08 3.42 1.19
CA GLU A 154 -19.83 2.28 0.62
C GLU A 154 -19.35 0.94 1.20
N ILE A 155 -18.03 0.72 1.26
CA ILE A 155 -17.46 -0.52 1.83
C ILE A 155 -17.76 -0.59 3.33
N ILE A 156 -17.57 0.50 4.05
CA ILE A 156 -17.86 0.57 5.50
C ILE A 156 -19.33 0.29 5.77
N GLY A 157 -20.23 0.91 5.00
CA GLY A 157 -21.66 0.69 5.13
C GLY A 157 -22.06 -0.76 4.88
N ASN A 158 -21.52 -1.39 3.84
CA ASN A 158 -21.77 -2.80 3.55
C ASN A 158 -21.24 -3.72 4.66
N GLU A 159 -20.01 -3.47 5.16
CA GLU A 159 -19.42 -4.25 6.26
C GLU A 159 -20.17 -4.08 7.60
N LEU A 160 -20.92 -3.00 7.77
CA LEU A 160 -21.71 -2.72 8.97
C LEU A 160 -23.19 -3.06 8.82
N GLY A 161 -23.59 -3.64 7.69
CA GLY A 161 -25.01 -3.92 7.40
C GLY A 161 -25.88 -2.67 7.18
N VAL A 162 -25.25 -1.51 6.94
CA VAL A 162 -25.92 -0.22 6.75
C VAL A 162 -25.50 0.34 5.38
N PRO A 163 -26.04 -0.18 4.28
CA PRO A 163 -25.60 0.23 2.95
C PRO A 163 -25.78 1.74 2.74
N LYS A 164 -24.77 2.33 2.09
CA LYS A 164 -24.86 3.72 1.64
C LYS A 164 -26.09 3.89 0.75
N LEU A 165 -26.80 5.00 0.89
CA LEU A 165 -27.91 5.30 -0.01
C LEU A 165 -27.37 5.44 -1.44
N LYS A 166 -28.15 4.98 -2.40
CA LYS A 166 -27.80 5.20 -3.81
C LYS A 166 -27.93 6.67 -4.14
N GLU A 167 -27.00 7.16 -4.95
CA GLU A 167 -27.06 8.52 -5.47
C GLU A 167 -28.45 8.81 -6.06
N VAL A 168 -28.96 9.99 -5.80
CA VAL A 168 -30.23 10.45 -6.37
C VAL A 168 -30.05 10.55 -7.89
N LYS A 169 -31.11 10.30 -8.63
CA LYS A 169 -31.10 10.32 -10.11
C LYS A 169 -30.54 11.64 -10.63
N GLY A 170 -29.41 11.54 -11.30
CA GLY A 170 -28.63 12.68 -11.86
C GLY A 170 -27.18 12.69 -11.46
N GLY A 171 -26.80 12.11 -10.32
CA GLY A 171 -25.41 12.00 -9.84
C GLY A 171 -24.68 13.36 -9.81
N TYR A 172 -23.36 13.33 -9.94
CA TYR A 172 -22.50 14.52 -9.94
C TYR A 172 -22.69 15.46 -11.14
N ASP A 173 -23.52 15.14 -12.09
CA ASP A 173 -23.77 15.94 -13.29
C ASP A 173 -24.94 16.94 -13.12
N GLN A 174 -25.60 16.97 -11.97
CA GLN A 174 -26.63 17.97 -11.66
C GLN A 174 -26.00 19.29 -11.19
N HIS A 175 -26.54 20.40 -11.70
CA HIS A 175 -26.08 21.75 -11.39
C HIS A 175 -26.89 22.35 -10.24
N TYR A 176 -26.68 21.86 -9.04
CA TYR A 176 -27.16 22.47 -7.81
C TYR A 176 -26.17 23.52 -7.31
N TYR A 177 -26.70 24.61 -6.80
CA TYR A 177 -25.92 25.66 -6.15
C TYR A 177 -26.52 25.96 -4.76
N ASN A 178 -25.85 26.81 -4.00
CA ASN A 178 -26.31 27.19 -2.66
C ASN A 178 -27.67 27.90 -2.65
N TRP A 179 -28.17 28.45 -3.80
CA TRP A 179 -29.49 29.07 -3.97
C TRP A 179 -30.55 28.13 -4.57
N THR A 180 -30.17 26.96 -5.00
CA THR A 180 -31.12 25.97 -5.57
C THR A 180 -32.03 25.40 -4.49
N ASP A 181 -33.32 25.23 -4.78
CA ASP A 181 -34.25 24.57 -3.89
C ASP A 181 -34.04 23.05 -3.97
N LEU A 182 -33.30 22.49 -3.03
CA LEU A 182 -32.92 21.08 -3.04
C LEU A 182 -34.08 20.15 -2.71
N PRO A 183 -34.21 19.01 -3.39
CA PRO A 183 -35.14 17.97 -3.01
C PRO A 183 -34.75 17.38 -1.64
N LYS A 184 -35.75 16.89 -0.90
CA LYS A 184 -35.55 16.28 0.43
C LYS A 184 -34.51 15.12 0.41
N SER A 185 -34.45 14.40 -0.71
CA SER A 185 -33.49 13.29 -0.92
C SER A 185 -32.03 13.69 -0.74
N GLU A 186 -31.62 14.90 -1.17
CA GLU A 186 -30.25 15.39 -1.01
C GLU A 186 -29.88 15.55 0.47
N TYR A 187 -30.79 16.10 1.27
CA TYR A 187 -30.58 16.21 2.71
C TYR A 187 -30.51 14.84 3.39
N VAL A 188 -31.37 13.90 3.01
CA VAL A 188 -31.41 12.54 3.56
C VAL A 188 -30.12 11.77 3.17
N TYR A 189 -29.62 11.99 1.96
CA TYR A 189 -28.39 11.39 1.48
C TYR A 189 -27.17 11.85 2.31
N ASN A 190 -26.97 13.17 2.42
CA ASN A 190 -25.88 13.76 3.20
C ASN A 190 -26.00 13.44 4.71
N GLU A 191 -27.22 13.47 5.26
CA GLU A 191 -27.47 13.06 6.66
C GLU A 191 -27.02 11.62 6.90
N ARG A 192 -27.36 10.69 5.99
CA ARG A 192 -26.98 9.28 6.07
C ARG A 192 -25.45 9.13 6.02
N ASP A 193 -24.78 9.83 5.15
CA ASP A 193 -23.32 9.76 5.02
C ASP A 193 -22.64 10.27 6.30
N CYS A 194 -23.03 11.43 6.83
CA CYS A 194 -22.53 11.96 8.09
C CYS A 194 -22.74 11.00 9.28
N LYS A 195 -23.94 10.46 9.40
CA LYS A 195 -24.28 9.54 10.49
C LYS A 195 -23.55 8.21 10.39
N LEU A 196 -23.37 7.68 9.17
CA LEU A 196 -22.63 6.44 8.91
C LEU A 196 -21.15 6.58 9.28
N VAL A 197 -20.54 7.74 9.06
CA VAL A 197 -19.15 8.02 9.52
C VAL A 197 -19.07 7.92 11.04
N LEU A 198 -19.97 8.58 11.77
CA LEU A 198 -19.95 8.55 13.24
C LEU A 198 -20.18 7.13 13.79
N TYR A 199 -21.15 6.41 13.21
CA TYR A 199 -21.39 5.02 13.55
C TYR A 199 -20.17 4.14 13.27
N GLY A 200 -19.57 4.28 12.09
CA GLY A 200 -18.34 3.56 11.70
C GLY A 200 -17.18 3.81 12.66
N ILE A 201 -16.95 5.06 13.08
CA ILE A 201 -15.91 5.40 14.07
C ILE A 201 -16.20 4.70 15.41
N CYS A 202 -17.44 4.80 15.93
CA CYS A 202 -17.79 4.20 17.22
C CYS A 202 -17.68 2.67 17.19
N ARG A 203 -18.11 2.04 16.08
CA ARG A 203 -17.99 0.60 15.84
C ARG A 203 -16.54 0.16 15.71
N TYR A 204 -15.74 0.91 14.97
CA TYR A 204 -14.34 0.57 14.79
C TYR A 204 -13.54 0.69 16.09
N MET A 205 -13.84 1.69 16.91
CA MET A 205 -13.18 1.90 18.19
C MET A 205 -13.47 0.78 19.21
N SER A 206 -14.60 0.08 19.12
CA SER A 206 -14.92 -1.05 20.01
C SER A 206 -13.98 -2.26 19.80
N ASN A 207 -13.26 -2.33 18.68
CA ASN A 207 -12.27 -3.38 18.43
C ASN A 207 -10.94 -3.16 19.17
N PHE A 208 -10.77 -2.04 19.89
CA PHE A 208 -9.54 -1.70 20.59
C PHE A 208 -9.75 -1.58 22.10
N THR A 209 -8.72 -1.95 22.85
CA THR A 209 -8.75 -1.94 24.32
C THR A 209 -8.81 -0.52 24.87
N ASP A 210 -9.70 -0.28 25.83
CA ASP A 210 -9.82 0.96 26.62
C ASP A 210 -9.95 2.25 25.78
N VAL A 211 -10.66 2.21 24.65
CA VAL A 211 -10.97 3.39 23.83
C VAL A 211 -12.33 3.96 24.23
N ASN A 212 -12.44 4.44 25.48
CA ASN A 212 -13.69 4.87 26.09
C ASN A 212 -13.89 6.41 26.04
N GLN A 213 -12.87 7.16 25.63
CA GLN A 213 -12.90 8.62 25.59
C GLN A 213 -12.50 9.13 24.20
N VAL A 214 -13.00 10.29 23.83
CA VAL A 214 -12.66 10.96 22.57
C VAL A 214 -11.15 11.17 22.42
N SER A 215 -10.44 11.41 23.53
CA SER A 215 -8.97 11.55 23.55
C SER A 215 -8.23 10.28 23.09
N ASP A 216 -8.85 9.13 23.18
CA ASP A 216 -8.25 7.84 22.83
C ASP A 216 -8.24 7.56 21.32
N ILE A 217 -9.11 8.24 20.57
CA ILE A 217 -9.19 8.12 19.12
C ILE A 217 -7.96 8.78 18.48
N SER A 218 -7.13 7.98 17.83
CA SER A 218 -5.91 8.46 17.17
C SER A 218 -6.18 8.93 15.72
N VAL A 219 -5.20 9.61 15.12
CA VAL A 219 -5.30 10.23 13.77
C VAL A 219 -5.36 9.23 12.61
N SER A 220 -5.07 7.96 12.83
CA SER A 220 -5.05 6.94 11.79
C SER A 220 -5.15 5.53 12.37
N ASN A 221 -5.55 4.55 11.54
CA ASN A 221 -5.55 3.13 11.88
C ASN A 221 -4.18 2.66 12.40
N THR A 222 -3.10 3.03 11.73
CA THR A 222 -1.72 2.69 12.16
C THR A 222 -1.42 3.17 13.57
N SER A 223 -1.91 4.37 13.94
CA SER A 223 -1.75 4.91 15.29
C SER A 223 -2.59 4.14 16.32
N MET A 224 -3.78 3.67 15.94
CA MET A 224 -4.62 2.81 16.78
C MET A 224 -3.95 1.46 17.05
N ILE A 225 -3.39 0.82 16.02
CA ILE A 225 -2.65 -0.45 16.16
C ILE A 225 -1.44 -0.28 17.09
N LYS A 226 -0.69 0.82 16.96
CA LYS A 226 0.43 1.15 17.87
C LYS A 226 -0.04 1.36 19.31
N ARG A 227 -1.21 1.95 19.48
CA ARG A 227 -1.82 2.12 20.80
C ARG A 227 -2.22 0.76 21.38
N GLU A 228 -2.91 -0.07 20.61
CA GLU A 228 -3.33 -1.41 21.02
C GLU A 228 -2.15 -2.27 21.49
N THR A 229 -1.05 -2.27 20.71
CA THR A 229 0.18 -2.98 21.09
C THR A 229 0.72 -2.54 22.46
N ARG A 230 0.54 -1.28 22.85
CA ARG A 230 1.10 -0.72 24.09
C ARG A 230 0.17 -0.81 25.29
N GLU A 231 -1.12 -0.73 25.07
CA GLU A 231 -2.12 -0.59 26.14
C GLU A 231 -2.85 -1.91 26.44
N ASN A 232 -2.96 -2.83 25.45
CA ASN A 232 -3.64 -4.12 25.64
C ASN A 232 -2.81 -5.08 26.53
N PRO A 233 -3.28 -5.42 27.74
CA PRO A 233 -2.55 -6.29 28.67
C PRO A 233 -2.44 -7.74 28.16
N ASN A 234 -3.34 -8.16 27.24
CA ASN A 234 -3.30 -9.49 26.63
C ASN A 234 -2.17 -9.61 25.59
N ILE A 235 -1.66 -8.48 25.09
CA ILE A 235 -0.55 -8.44 24.14
C ILE A 235 0.79 -8.42 24.89
N ALA A 236 0.98 -7.47 25.81
CA ALA A 236 2.26 -7.31 26.47
C ALA A 236 2.17 -6.64 27.84
N SER A 237 3.05 -7.02 28.74
CA SER A 237 3.21 -6.36 30.04
C SER A 237 3.90 -4.99 29.90
N LYS A 238 3.71 -4.12 30.90
CA LYS A 238 4.44 -2.83 30.97
C LYS A 238 5.95 -3.02 30.96
N LYS A 239 6.47 -4.12 31.55
CA LYS A 239 7.89 -4.47 31.55
C LYS A 239 8.36 -4.74 30.11
N ASP A 240 7.62 -5.54 29.35
CA ASP A 240 7.94 -5.88 27.97
C ASP A 240 7.93 -4.64 27.08
N ILE A 241 6.94 -3.76 27.23
CA ILE A 241 6.85 -2.48 26.52
C ILE A 241 8.05 -1.57 26.83
N ASN A 242 8.44 -1.46 28.10
CA ASN A 242 9.60 -0.64 28.48
C ASN A 242 10.91 -1.22 27.91
N GLY A 243 11.05 -2.56 27.90
CA GLY A 243 12.18 -3.24 27.25
C GLY A 243 12.23 -2.96 25.74
N ALA A 244 11.08 -3.02 25.06
CA ALA A 244 10.98 -2.70 23.64
C ALA A 244 11.31 -1.23 23.33
N LYS A 245 10.86 -0.27 24.16
CA LYS A 245 11.21 1.15 24.03
C LYS A 245 12.71 1.40 24.21
N LEU A 246 13.34 0.71 25.19
CA LEU A 246 14.78 0.82 25.41
C LEU A 246 15.54 0.30 24.19
N ARG A 247 15.16 -0.86 23.66
CA ARG A 247 15.76 -1.45 22.46
C ARG A 247 15.63 -0.52 21.25
N ALA A 248 14.44 -0.02 20.97
CA ALA A 248 14.19 0.92 19.88
C ALA A 248 14.97 2.24 20.06
N SER A 249 15.12 2.73 21.30
CA SER A 249 15.93 3.89 21.60
C SER A 249 17.42 3.66 21.35
N THR A 250 17.93 2.47 21.60
CA THR A 250 19.33 2.13 21.33
C THR A 250 19.62 2.13 19.82
N GLU A 251 18.75 1.53 19.02
CA GLU A 251 18.88 1.54 17.56
C GLU A 251 18.75 2.96 16.94
N ARG A 252 17.94 3.83 17.56
CA ARG A 252 17.76 5.23 17.12
C ARG A 252 18.92 6.17 17.48
N LYS A 253 19.82 5.75 18.36
CA LYS A 253 21.03 6.53 18.67
C LYS A 253 22.04 6.56 17.50
N ASN A 254 21.81 5.77 16.46
CA ASN A 254 22.55 5.88 15.21
C ASN A 254 22.44 7.30 14.67
N ASN A 255 23.54 7.82 14.19
CA ASN A 255 23.59 9.16 13.65
C ASN A 255 22.76 9.28 12.35
N ARG A 256 22.44 10.51 11.95
CA ARG A 256 21.62 10.79 10.76
C ARG A 256 22.16 10.13 9.48
N PRO A 257 23.46 10.14 9.14
CA PRO A 257 24.01 9.43 7.99
C PRO A 257 23.69 7.94 7.96
N PHE A 258 23.69 7.24 9.12
CA PHE A 258 23.29 5.84 9.18
C PHE A 258 21.83 5.64 8.79
N LEU A 259 20.96 6.51 9.29
CA LEU A 259 19.52 6.41 9.01
C LEU A 259 19.21 6.73 7.55
N GLU A 260 19.88 7.71 6.95
CA GLU A 260 19.77 8.01 5.52
C GLU A 260 20.19 6.80 4.70
N PHE A 261 21.34 6.24 4.99
CA PHE A 261 21.83 5.04 4.30
C PHE A 261 20.88 3.84 4.47
N MET A 262 20.36 3.61 5.68
CA MET A 262 19.39 2.54 5.93
C MET A 262 18.11 2.73 5.10
N GLN A 263 17.66 3.98 4.90
CA GLN A 263 16.49 4.26 4.06
C GLN A 263 16.75 4.00 2.58
N GLU A 264 17.96 4.30 2.08
CA GLU A 264 18.34 3.97 0.70
C GLU A 264 18.31 2.45 0.45
N CYS A 265 18.66 1.63 1.45
CA CYS A 265 18.59 0.18 1.35
C CYS A 265 17.16 -0.40 1.41
N LEU A 266 16.13 0.39 1.80
CA LEU A 266 14.76 -0.11 1.85
C LEU A 266 14.18 -0.24 0.44
N ALA A 267 13.85 -1.46 0.02
CA ALA A 267 13.10 -1.73 -1.21
C ALA A 267 11.69 -2.26 -0.90
N GLY A 268 10.74 -2.04 -1.79
CA GLY A 268 9.37 -2.55 -1.68
C GLY A 268 9.24 -4.06 -1.94
N GLY A 269 8.01 -4.56 -2.00
CA GLY A 269 7.71 -5.93 -2.39
C GLY A 269 8.12 -6.22 -3.84
N TYR A 270 8.35 -7.49 -4.16
CA TYR A 270 8.72 -7.91 -5.50
C TYR A 270 7.48 -8.00 -6.39
N THR A 271 7.48 -7.25 -7.48
CA THR A 271 6.47 -7.34 -8.54
C THR A 271 7.20 -7.52 -9.86
N HIS A 272 6.80 -8.51 -10.65
CA HIS A 272 7.53 -8.86 -11.86
C HIS A 272 6.62 -9.58 -12.85
N ALA A 273 6.74 -9.25 -14.15
CA ALA A 273 6.19 -10.02 -15.25
C ALA A 273 7.35 -10.74 -15.95
N ASN A 274 7.21 -12.02 -16.19
CA ASN A 274 8.22 -12.77 -16.93
C ASN A 274 8.31 -12.23 -18.37
N PRO A 275 9.49 -11.80 -18.85
CA PRO A 275 9.64 -11.31 -20.22
C PRO A 275 9.14 -12.31 -21.29
N TYR A 276 9.34 -13.59 -21.08
CA TYR A 276 8.83 -14.64 -21.99
C TYR A 276 7.30 -14.71 -22.05
N ALA A 277 6.60 -14.22 -20.99
CA ALA A 277 5.14 -14.23 -20.90
C ALA A 277 4.51 -12.90 -21.33
N THR A 278 5.28 -11.82 -21.38
CA THR A 278 4.74 -10.48 -21.66
C THR A 278 4.02 -10.43 -23.00
N GLY A 279 2.77 -10.01 -22.98
CA GLY A 279 1.90 -9.82 -24.14
C GLY A 279 1.41 -11.10 -24.81
N LYS A 280 1.65 -12.26 -24.20
CA LYS A 280 1.14 -13.54 -24.70
C LYS A 280 -0.11 -13.98 -23.94
N HIS A 281 -1.03 -14.60 -24.64
CA HIS A 281 -2.18 -15.26 -24.06
C HIS A 281 -1.78 -16.62 -23.48
N PHE A 282 -2.12 -16.85 -22.23
CA PHE A 282 -1.94 -18.13 -21.55
C PHE A 282 -3.27 -18.63 -21.02
N THR A 283 -3.42 -19.94 -21.03
CA THR A 283 -4.59 -20.62 -20.48
C THR A 283 -4.19 -21.54 -19.33
N ASN A 284 -5.16 -21.91 -18.50
CA ASN A 284 -4.94 -22.84 -17.39
C ASN A 284 -3.86 -22.36 -16.40
N VAL A 285 -4.01 -21.13 -15.92
CA VAL A 285 -3.05 -20.45 -15.06
C VAL A 285 -3.43 -20.59 -13.59
N TYR A 286 -2.47 -21.01 -12.79
CA TYR A 286 -2.61 -21.20 -11.34
C TYR A 286 -1.96 -20.08 -10.56
N CYS A 287 -2.64 -19.63 -9.51
CA CYS A 287 -2.13 -18.62 -8.57
C CYS A 287 -2.02 -19.20 -7.18
N PHE A 288 -0.86 -19.00 -6.57
CA PHE A 288 -0.63 -19.29 -5.15
C PHE A 288 -0.20 -18.02 -4.43
N ASP A 289 -0.75 -17.81 -3.24
CA ASP A 289 -0.52 -16.64 -2.40
C ASP A 289 0.05 -17.04 -1.04
N ALA A 290 1.00 -16.26 -0.53
CA ALA A 290 1.57 -16.55 0.78
C ALA A 290 0.65 -16.07 1.91
N SER A 291 0.21 -16.99 2.73
CA SER A 291 -0.66 -16.70 3.87
C SER A 291 -0.01 -15.69 4.81
N SER A 292 -0.51 -14.44 4.81
CA SER A 292 -0.02 -13.36 5.68
C SER A 292 1.51 -13.16 5.61
N MET A 293 2.05 -12.95 4.42
CA MET A 293 3.48 -12.89 4.11
C MET A 293 4.31 -12.02 5.08
N HIS A 294 4.00 -10.73 5.21
CA HIS A 294 4.75 -9.83 6.09
C HIS A 294 4.66 -10.24 7.58
N PRO A 295 3.47 -10.56 8.13
CA PRO A 295 3.36 -11.11 9.48
C PRO A 295 4.13 -12.41 9.68
N SER A 296 4.20 -13.29 8.67
CA SER A 296 4.98 -14.53 8.75
C SER A 296 6.47 -14.27 8.94
N ALA A 297 7.01 -13.30 8.18
CA ALA A 297 8.40 -12.87 8.33
C ALA A 297 8.64 -12.25 9.71
N MET A 298 7.75 -11.37 10.18
CA MET A 298 7.87 -10.74 11.51
C MET A 298 7.83 -11.75 12.65
N TYR A 299 7.01 -12.77 12.53
CA TYR A 299 6.85 -13.77 13.60
C TYR A 299 7.92 -14.83 13.57
N GLY A 300 8.23 -15.40 12.39
CA GLY A 300 9.05 -16.59 12.24
C GLY A 300 10.55 -16.32 12.06
N ARG A 301 10.97 -15.08 11.71
CA ARG A 301 12.37 -14.77 11.40
C ARG A 301 13.07 -14.01 12.52
N LYS A 302 14.41 -14.10 12.55
CA LYS A 302 15.28 -13.25 13.36
C LYS A 302 15.76 -12.07 12.53
N PHE A 303 15.89 -10.94 13.19
CA PHE A 303 16.24 -9.63 12.62
C PHE A 303 17.59 -9.16 13.14
N PRO A 304 18.34 -8.40 12.32
CA PRO A 304 19.64 -7.85 12.72
C PRO A 304 19.50 -6.63 13.62
N TYR A 305 20.40 -6.51 14.58
CA TYR A 305 20.48 -5.42 15.54
C TYR A 305 21.90 -5.02 15.87
N GLU A 306 22.05 -3.86 16.54
CA GLU A 306 23.33 -3.35 17.03
C GLU A 306 24.27 -3.05 15.84
N TRP A 307 23.81 -2.18 14.96
CA TRP A 307 24.51 -1.81 13.75
C TRP A 307 25.79 -1.02 14.02
N ARG A 308 26.86 -1.37 13.32
CA ARG A 308 28.15 -0.68 13.34
C ARG A 308 28.66 -0.51 11.91
N GLU A 309 29.43 0.54 11.71
CA GLU A 309 30.21 0.71 10.50
C GLU A 309 31.26 -0.39 10.40
N GLY A 310 31.31 -1.06 9.25
CA GLY A 310 32.26 -2.08 8.92
C GLY A 310 33.29 -1.55 7.91
N HIS A 311 34.42 -2.24 7.79
CA HIS A 311 35.36 -1.95 6.72
C HIS A 311 34.87 -2.51 5.41
N ALA A 312 34.86 -1.70 4.35
CA ALA A 312 34.36 -2.10 3.04
C ALA A 312 35.06 -3.37 2.49
N GLU A 313 36.28 -3.61 2.87
CA GLU A 313 37.05 -4.82 2.54
C GLU A 313 36.43 -6.12 3.09
N TRP A 314 35.66 -6.04 4.17
CA TRP A 314 34.98 -7.22 4.74
C TRP A 314 33.82 -7.69 3.91
N PHE A 315 33.25 -6.82 3.07
CA PHE A 315 32.04 -7.12 2.33
C PHE A 315 32.11 -8.42 1.53
N GLU A 316 33.19 -8.58 0.75
CA GLU A 316 33.36 -9.76 -0.09
C GLU A 316 33.40 -11.05 0.73
N GLN A 317 34.11 -11.04 1.86
CA GLN A 317 34.16 -12.19 2.76
C GLN A 317 32.79 -12.51 3.35
N LEU A 318 32.06 -11.49 3.85
CA LEU A 318 30.74 -11.68 4.48
C LEU A 318 29.70 -12.19 3.45
N ARG A 319 29.73 -11.62 2.25
CA ARG A 319 28.85 -12.01 1.15
C ARG A 319 29.13 -13.43 0.67
N SER A 320 30.41 -13.74 0.42
CA SER A 320 30.84 -15.06 -0.04
C SER A 320 30.49 -16.15 0.97
N GLN A 321 30.68 -15.92 2.26
CA GLN A 321 30.29 -16.86 3.30
C GLN A 321 28.79 -17.13 3.33
N ASN A 322 27.95 -16.09 3.15
CA ASN A 322 26.51 -16.25 3.04
C ASN A 322 26.14 -17.09 1.82
N TRP A 323 26.70 -16.80 0.67
CA TRP A 323 26.46 -17.53 -0.58
C TRP A 323 26.99 -18.95 -0.56
N GLU A 324 28.20 -19.17 -0.07
CA GLU A 324 28.82 -20.50 0.07
C GLU A 324 27.95 -21.43 0.90
N TRP A 325 27.38 -20.90 1.97
CA TRP A 325 26.47 -21.70 2.80
C TRP A 325 25.17 -22.06 2.09
N LEU A 326 24.58 -21.13 1.35
CA LEU A 326 23.31 -21.36 0.65
C LEU A 326 23.47 -22.26 -0.56
N SER A 327 24.49 -22.03 -1.39
CA SER A 327 24.71 -22.73 -2.64
C SER A 327 25.54 -24.00 -2.51
N GLY A 328 26.11 -24.27 -1.33
CA GLY A 328 26.89 -25.46 -1.05
C GLY A 328 26.06 -26.70 -0.73
N CYS A 329 26.72 -27.82 -0.52
CA CYS A 329 26.11 -29.03 0.00
C CYS A 329 26.69 -29.37 1.40
N GLU A 330 25.89 -30.01 2.24
CA GLU A 330 26.38 -30.53 3.50
C GLU A 330 27.33 -31.71 3.26
N ASN A 331 28.45 -31.77 4.01
CA ASN A 331 29.33 -32.93 3.95
C ASN A 331 28.64 -34.14 4.61
N ALA A 332 29.25 -35.32 4.41
CA ALA A 332 28.70 -36.59 4.90
C ALA A 332 28.45 -36.64 6.42
N ASN A 333 29.06 -35.72 7.18
CA ASN A 333 28.94 -35.64 8.62
C ASN A 333 28.03 -34.50 9.08
N GLY A 334 27.30 -33.84 8.17
CA GLY A 334 26.48 -32.69 8.48
C GLY A 334 27.25 -31.44 8.96
N ARG A 335 28.57 -31.44 8.79
CA ARG A 335 29.45 -30.34 9.18
C ARG A 335 30.13 -29.73 7.98
N GLY A 336 29.98 -28.42 7.85
CA GLY A 336 30.57 -27.66 6.78
C GLY A 336 29.76 -27.72 5.48
N VAL A 337 30.08 -26.84 4.58
CA VAL A 337 29.37 -26.61 3.34
C VAL A 337 30.40 -26.62 2.20
N HIS A 338 29.98 -27.18 1.06
CA HIS A 338 30.80 -27.24 -0.13
C HIS A 338 30.20 -26.36 -1.20
N LEU A 339 31.03 -25.64 -1.90
CA LEU A 339 30.64 -24.93 -3.10
C LEU A 339 30.46 -25.92 -4.25
N TYR A 340 29.43 -25.69 -5.05
CA TYR A 340 29.30 -26.33 -6.35
C TYR A 340 30.22 -25.62 -7.36
N SER A 341 30.87 -26.40 -8.16
CA SER A 341 31.48 -25.94 -9.40
C SER A 341 30.91 -26.78 -10.52
N ASP A 342 30.39 -26.14 -11.53
CA ASP A 342 29.86 -26.80 -12.72
C ASP A 342 28.82 -27.89 -12.41
N ALA A 343 27.87 -27.56 -11.55
CA ALA A 343 26.83 -28.46 -11.10
C ALA A 343 27.30 -29.76 -10.43
N LYS A 344 28.51 -29.82 -9.89
CA LYS A 344 29.05 -31.01 -9.21
C LYS A 344 29.62 -30.65 -7.85
N CYS A 345 29.28 -31.47 -6.85
CA CYS A 345 29.93 -31.36 -5.56
C CYS A 345 31.38 -31.87 -5.66
N LYS A 346 32.32 -31.06 -5.23
CA LYS A 346 33.78 -31.38 -5.31
C LYS A 346 34.20 -32.44 -4.31
N LEU A 347 33.43 -32.74 -3.29
CA LEU A 347 33.80 -33.72 -2.27
C LEU A 347 33.26 -35.13 -2.60
N SER A 348 34.13 -36.09 -2.64
CA SER A 348 33.71 -37.49 -2.72
C SER A 348 32.93 -37.90 -1.48
N GLY A 349 31.77 -38.53 -1.69
CA GLY A 349 30.90 -38.98 -0.59
C GLY A 349 29.76 -38.07 -0.22
N CYS A 350 29.60 -36.92 -0.88
CA CYS A 350 28.39 -36.10 -0.73
C CYS A 350 27.19 -36.82 -1.35
N LYS A 351 26.21 -37.16 -0.51
CA LYS A 351 25.06 -37.98 -0.94
C LYS A 351 23.85 -37.17 -1.45
N ASN A 352 23.71 -35.93 -1.01
CA ASN A 352 22.57 -35.08 -1.39
C ASN A 352 23.08 -33.95 -2.28
N VAL A 353 23.31 -34.26 -3.53
CA VAL A 353 23.74 -33.28 -4.51
C VAL A 353 22.53 -32.67 -5.19
N ILE A 354 22.33 -31.41 -5.01
CA ILE A 354 21.51 -30.59 -5.88
C ILE A 354 22.45 -30.04 -6.94
N TYR A 355 22.15 -30.33 -8.18
CA TYR A 355 23.08 -30.08 -9.28
C TYR A 355 23.20 -28.62 -9.71
N ASP A 356 22.31 -27.78 -9.26
CA ASP A 356 22.29 -26.35 -9.56
C ASP A 356 22.43 -25.51 -8.28
N SER A 357 23.41 -24.60 -8.25
CA SER A 357 23.67 -23.77 -7.05
C SER A 357 22.52 -22.83 -6.71
N VAL A 358 21.78 -22.36 -7.72
CA VAL A 358 20.61 -21.49 -7.52
C VAL A 358 19.46 -22.31 -6.96
N LEU A 359 19.21 -23.52 -7.48
CA LEU A 359 18.22 -24.43 -6.93
C LEU A 359 18.53 -24.80 -5.49
N GLN A 360 19.81 -25.06 -5.20
CA GLN A 360 20.27 -25.36 -3.83
C GLN A 360 20.01 -24.17 -2.90
N ALA A 361 20.34 -22.97 -3.32
CA ALA A 361 20.14 -21.75 -2.53
C ALA A 361 18.63 -21.49 -2.29
N ALA A 362 17.80 -21.61 -3.34
CA ALA A 362 16.35 -21.47 -3.22
C ALA A 362 15.75 -22.53 -2.28
N TYR A 363 16.18 -23.77 -2.39
CA TYR A 363 15.77 -24.86 -1.51
C TYR A 363 16.15 -24.60 -0.05
N ARG A 364 17.37 -24.18 0.23
CA ARG A 364 17.83 -23.89 1.60
C ARG A 364 17.08 -22.71 2.23
N GLU A 365 16.83 -21.65 1.47
CA GLU A 365 16.00 -20.56 1.96
C GLU A 365 14.55 -20.98 2.14
N SER A 366 14.03 -21.92 1.34
CA SER A 366 12.69 -22.48 1.53
C SER A 366 12.56 -23.22 2.86
N LEU A 367 13.66 -23.80 3.36
CA LEU A 367 13.71 -24.44 4.67
C LEU A 367 13.74 -23.45 5.84
N LEU A 368 13.82 -22.15 5.56
CA LEU A 368 14.06 -21.12 6.58
C LEU A 368 15.25 -21.45 7.49
N PHE A 369 16.22 -22.16 6.95
CA PHE A 369 17.32 -22.69 7.71
C PHE A 369 18.12 -21.55 8.32
N GLU A 370 18.13 -21.41 9.64
CA GLU A 370 18.93 -20.41 10.31
C GLU A 370 20.40 -20.78 10.20
N ASN A 371 21.07 -20.19 9.24
CA ASN A 371 22.51 -20.24 9.21
C ASN A 371 23.07 -19.45 10.39
N PRO A 372 23.70 -20.11 11.39
CA PRO A 372 24.33 -19.43 12.51
C PRO A 372 25.50 -18.55 12.08
N LEU A 373 26.05 -18.79 10.87
CA LEU A 373 27.16 -18.04 10.28
C LEU A 373 26.70 -16.93 9.35
N ARG A 374 25.39 -16.74 9.17
CA ARG A 374 24.88 -15.69 8.30
C ARG A 374 25.21 -14.31 8.84
N HIS A 375 25.85 -13.52 8.01
CA HIS A 375 26.20 -12.15 8.29
C HIS A 375 25.14 -11.21 7.73
N ASN A 376 24.51 -10.43 8.60
CA ASN A 376 23.59 -9.40 8.18
C ASN A 376 24.30 -8.07 8.04
N PHE A 377 24.16 -7.47 6.88
CA PHE A 377 24.79 -6.20 6.55
C PHE A 377 23.89 -5.35 5.64
N LEU A 378 24.19 -4.06 5.58
CA LEU A 378 23.69 -3.13 4.57
C LEU A 378 24.90 -2.60 3.83
N ALA A 379 24.86 -2.59 2.50
CA ALA A 379 26.00 -2.20 1.70
C ALA A 379 25.64 -1.33 0.50
N ARG A 380 26.58 -0.44 0.13
CA ARG A 380 26.58 0.23 -1.17
C ARG A 380 27.72 -0.35 -2.00
N CYS A 381 27.36 -0.91 -3.16
CA CYS A 381 28.33 -1.65 -3.95
C CYS A 381 28.25 -1.30 -5.43
N LYS A 382 29.42 -1.17 -6.06
CA LYS A 382 29.56 -1.03 -7.51
C LYS A 382 29.72 -2.41 -8.14
N PHE A 383 28.85 -2.73 -9.11
CA PHE A 383 28.95 -3.89 -9.97
C PHE A 383 29.51 -3.53 -11.33
N THR A 384 30.21 -4.48 -11.96
CA THR A 384 30.69 -4.37 -13.35
C THR A 384 30.19 -5.54 -14.19
N ASN A 385 29.81 -5.24 -15.44
CA ASN A 385 29.31 -6.21 -16.42
C ASN A 385 28.21 -7.13 -15.85
N ILE A 386 27.24 -6.51 -15.19
CA ILE A 386 26.12 -7.23 -14.56
C ILE A 386 25.04 -7.54 -15.58
N ARG A 387 24.52 -8.77 -15.56
CA ARG A 387 23.39 -9.19 -16.40
C ARG A 387 22.53 -10.24 -15.68
N VAL A 388 21.23 -10.19 -15.91
CA VAL A 388 20.30 -11.17 -15.36
C VAL A 388 20.51 -12.55 -15.99
N LYS A 389 20.36 -13.61 -15.20
CA LYS A 389 20.42 -14.99 -15.67
C LYS A 389 19.15 -15.37 -16.41
N ASP A 390 19.31 -16.13 -17.46
CA ASP A 390 18.22 -16.78 -18.18
C ASP A 390 18.09 -18.23 -17.72
N PHE A 391 16.89 -18.60 -17.22
CA PHE A 391 16.59 -19.95 -16.78
C PHE A 391 15.87 -20.78 -17.86
N GLY A 392 15.84 -20.29 -19.10
CA GLY A 392 15.28 -20.97 -20.28
C GLY A 392 13.78 -20.70 -20.49
N ASN A 393 12.99 -20.66 -19.44
CA ASN A 393 11.55 -20.35 -19.49
C ASN A 393 11.17 -19.14 -18.63
N CYS A 394 12.13 -18.55 -17.91
CA CYS A 394 11.92 -17.36 -17.14
C CYS A 394 13.21 -16.55 -16.93
N ILE A 395 13.01 -15.26 -16.73
CA ILE A 395 14.02 -14.28 -16.35
C ILE A 395 13.47 -13.53 -15.16
N TYR A 396 14.24 -13.44 -14.07
CA TYR A 396 13.88 -12.71 -12.86
C TYR A 396 14.73 -11.45 -12.74
N SER A 397 14.31 -10.36 -13.38
CA SER A 397 14.94 -9.07 -13.14
C SER A 397 14.62 -8.58 -11.72
N TYR A 398 15.65 -8.24 -10.95
CA TYR A 398 15.51 -7.92 -9.53
C TYR A 398 15.95 -6.51 -9.18
N ILE A 399 17.11 -6.08 -9.67
CA ILE A 399 17.69 -4.78 -9.33
C ILE A 399 16.84 -3.65 -9.85
N SER A 400 16.14 -2.95 -8.96
CA SER A 400 15.38 -1.76 -9.33
C SER A 400 16.31 -0.57 -9.59
N VAL A 401 16.06 0.19 -10.65
CA VAL A 401 16.77 1.43 -10.95
C VAL A 401 16.73 2.40 -9.77
N SER A 402 15.60 2.46 -9.05
CA SER A 402 15.46 3.30 -7.86
C SER A 402 16.37 2.92 -6.68
N LYS A 403 17.01 1.75 -6.73
CA LYS A 403 17.99 1.28 -5.71
C LYS A 403 19.41 1.43 -6.18
N CYS A 404 19.63 2.01 -7.33
CA CYS A 404 20.92 2.39 -7.83
C CYS A 404 21.20 3.88 -7.53
N SER A 405 22.46 4.23 -7.30
CA SER A 405 22.86 5.63 -7.18
C SER A 405 22.48 6.39 -8.46
N LYS A 406 21.96 7.59 -8.31
CA LYS A 406 21.57 8.43 -9.46
C LYS A 406 22.76 8.59 -10.43
N GLY A 407 22.52 8.33 -11.72
CA GLY A 407 23.55 8.43 -12.76
C GLY A 407 24.66 7.38 -12.71
N SER A 408 24.55 6.32 -11.87
CA SER A 408 25.60 5.30 -11.76
C SER A 408 25.45 4.15 -12.74
N ILE A 409 24.33 4.04 -13.44
CA ILE A 409 24.07 2.98 -14.40
C ILE A 409 24.68 3.39 -15.76
N ILE A 410 25.62 2.61 -16.25
CA ILE A 410 26.29 2.83 -17.53
C ILE A 410 25.84 1.73 -18.50
N ASN A 411 25.40 2.12 -19.69
CA ASN A 411 24.93 1.24 -20.75
C ASN A 411 23.89 0.21 -20.23
N GLY A 412 22.84 0.74 -19.55
CA GLY A 412 21.80 -0.07 -18.93
C GLY A 412 20.75 -0.55 -19.92
N GLU A 413 20.39 -1.84 -19.82
CA GLU A 413 19.20 -2.43 -20.43
C GLU A 413 18.19 -2.72 -19.34
N TYR A 414 16.90 -2.46 -19.59
CA TYR A 414 15.90 -2.48 -18.54
C TYR A 414 14.64 -3.26 -18.95
N ASP A 415 14.02 -3.89 -17.97
CA ASP A 415 12.67 -4.44 -18.06
C ASP A 415 11.84 -4.00 -16.84
N ASN A 416 10.74 -3.32 -17.06
CA ASN A 416 9.82 -2.90 -16.00
C ASN A 416 10.51 -2.13 -14.83
N GLY A 417 11.45 -1.18 -15.10
CA GLY A 417 12.20 -0.40 -14.11
C GLY A 417 13.24 -1.21 -13.35
N LYS A 418 13.59 -2.38 -13.87
CA LYS A 418 14.63 -3.23 -13.33
C LYS A 418 15.73 -3.43 -14.34
N VAL A 419 16.96 -3.50 -13.85
CA VAL A 419 18.14 -3.66 -14.68
C VAL A 419 18.22 -5.09 -15.18
N MET A 420 18.27 -5.25 -16.51
CA MET A 420 18.55 -6.52 -17.18
C MET A 420 20.05 -6.70 -17.37
N LYS A 421 20.72 -5.64 -17.80
CA LYS A 421 22.16 -5.61 -18.03
C LYS A 421 22.69 -4.20 -17.77
N ALA A 422 23.92 -4.08 -17.35
CA ALA A 422 24.66 -2.82 -17.29
C ALA A 422 26.15 -3.08 -17.26
N ASP A 423 26.94 -2.18 -17.88
CA ASP A 423 28.39 -2.24 -17.76
C ASP A 423 28.86 -1.87 -16.37
N GLU A 424 28.22 -0.90 -15.76
CA GLU A 424 28.43 -0.50 -14.37
C GLU A 424 27.11 -0.07 -13.71
N LEU A 425 26.99 -0.30 -12.41
CA LEU A 425 25.97 0.31 -11.55
C LEU A 425 26.42 0.33 -10.10
N VAL A 426 25.86 1.27 -9.31
CA VAL A 426 26.05 1.32 -7.85
C VAL A 426 24.71 1.06 -7.17
N PHE A 427 24.64 -0.03 -6.41
CA PHE A 427 23.43 -0.54 -5.79
C PHE A 427 23.46 -0.40 -4.27
N TYR A 428 22.30 -0.10 -3.67
CA TYR A 428 22.06 -0.10 -2.22
C TYR A 428 21.20 -1.29 -1.83
N GLY A 429 21.63 -2.10 -0.88
CA GLY A 429 20.82 -3.23 -0.44
C GLY A 429 21.28 -3.82 0.90
N CYS A 430 20.46 -4.76 1.39
CA CYS A 430 20.79 -5.61 2.52
C CYS A 430 21.38 -6.95 2.04
N ASP A 431 21.94 -7.73 2.98
CA ASP A 431 22.51 -9.05 2.68
C ASP A 431 21.56 -9.97 1.90
N ILE A 432 20.24 -9.88 2.14
CA ILE A 432 19.22 -10.64 1.39
C ILE A 432 19.18 -10.21 -0.08
N ASP A 433 19.28 -8.91 -0.34
CA ASP A 433 19.32 -8.40 -1.71
C ASP A 433 20.54 -8.92 -2.47
N PHE A 434 21.71 -8.99 -1.81
CA PHE A 434 22.92 -9.54 -2.40
C PHE A 434 22.82 -11.05 -2.63
N ILE A 435 22.16 -11.80 -1.74
CA ILE A 435 21.82 -13.23 -1.98
C ILE A 435 20.96 -13.37 -3.25
N LEU A 436 19.94 -12.55 -3.39
CA LEU A 436 19.08 -12.57 -4.57
C LEU A 436 19.82 -12.16 -5.85
N ILE A 437 20.74 -11.19 -5.76
CA ILE A 437 21.60 -10.82 -6.90
C ILE A 437 22.50 -12.00 -7.29
N ASP A 438 23.14 -12.68 -6.36
CA ASP A 438 23.96 -13.87 -6.62
C ASP A 438 23.16 -15.02 -7.23
N MET A 439 21.88 -15.16 -6.84
CA MET A 439 20.98 -16.15 -7.44
C MET A 439 20.60 -15.79 -8.89
N LEU A 440 20.35 -14.51 -9.15
CA LEU A 440 19.61 -14.06 -10.35
C LEU A 440 20.48 -13.39 -11.41
N TYR A 441 21.70 -12.98 -11.07
CA TYR A 441 22.60 -12.24 -11.97
C TYR A 441 23.97 -12.89 -12.07
N ASP A 442 24.61 -12.71 -13.23
CA ASP A 442 26.03 -12.87 -13.43
C ASP A 442 26.70 -11.50 -13.49
N TYR A 443 27.93 -11.36 -13.00
CA TYR A 443 28.71 -10.12 -13.05
C TYR A 443 30.22 -10.43 -12.91
N ASP A 444 31.07 -9.53 -13.41
CA ASP A 444 32.52 -9.73 -13.37
C ASP A 444 33.10 -9.39 -12.02
N SER A 445 32.65 -8.29 -11.42
CA SER A 445 33.13 -7.88 -10.09
C SER A 445 32.09 -7.08 -9.31
N VAL A 446 32.23 -7.13 -7.99
CA VAL A 446 31.49 -6.27 -7.07
C VAL A 446 32.48 -5.61 -6.09
N LYS A 447 32.36 -4.31 -5.88
CA LYS A 447 33.20 -3.55 -4.96
C LYS A 447 32.35 -2.72 -4.02
N CYS A 448 32.47 -2.98 -2.73
CA CYS A 448 31.80 -2.21 -1.69
C CYS A 448 32.57 -0.93 -1.39
N ASP A 449 31.86 0.18 -1.17
CA ASP A 449 32.43 1.43 -0.71
C ASP A 449 31.84 1.92 0.63
N TYR A 450 30.72 1.38 1.06
CA TYR A 450 30.15 1.65 2.37
C TYR A 450 29.43 0.40 2.93
N LEU A 451 29.69 0.08 4.18
CA LEU A 451 29.23 -1.13 4.83
C LEU A 451 28.76 -0.86 6.27
N LEU A 452 27.55 -1.29 6.60
CA LEU A 452 27.07 -1.44 7.97
C LEU A 452 26.91 -2.92 8.29
N VAL A 453 27.40 -3.37 9.43
CA VAL A 453 27.31 -4.78 9.87
C VAL A 453 26.48 -4.85 11.16
N ALA A 454 25.57 -5.80 11.22
CA ALA A 454 24.82 -6.09 12.42
C ALA A 454 25.60 -7.04 13.34
N MET A 455 25.69 -6.70 14.61
CA MET A 455 26.47 -7.47 15.60
C MET A 455 25.65 -8.57 16.26
N SER A 456 24.32 -8.53 16.13
CA SER A 456 23.43 -9.54 16.73
C SER A 456 22.18 -9.77 15.88
N ARG A 457 21.54 -10.93 16.08
CA ARG A 457 20.25 -11.31 15.49
C ARG A 457 19.30 -11.76 16.58
N LYS A 458 18.10 -11.21 16.59
CA LYS A 458 17.07 -11.53 17.59
C LYS A 458 15.69 -11.48 16.91
N HIS A 459 14.71 -12.16 17.46
CA HIS A 459 13.33 -11.91 17.07
C HIS A 459 12.97 -10.44 17.30
N ILE A 460 11.99 -9.92 16.58
CA ILE A 460 11.39 -8.60 16.88
C ILE A 460 11.02 -8.54 18.36
N SER A 461 10.80 -7.34 18.88
CA SER A 461 10.49 -7.18 20.30
C SER A 461 9.24 -7.99 20.68
N LYS A 462 9.24 -8.55 21.90
CA LYS A 462 8.14 -9.39 22.38
C LYS A 462 6.75 -8.75 22.22
N PRO A 463 6.54 -7.43 22.52
CA PRO A 463 5.26 -6.79 22.25
C PRO A 463 4.83 -6.87 20.79
N LEU A 464 5.74 -6.60 19.84
CA LEU A 464 5.42 -6.66 18.42
C LEU A 464 5.08 -8.08 17.97
N ARG A 465 5.85 -9.07 18.43
CA ARG A 465 5.60 -10.48 18.12
C ARG A 465 4.27 -10.96 18.70
N SER A 466 3.96 -10.55 19.94
CA SER A 466 2.67 -10.85 20.58
C SER A 466 1.50 -10.16 19.87
N THR A 467 1.68 -8.96 19.34
CA THR A 467 0.67 -8.26 18.53
C THR A 467 0.34 -9.04 17.27
N VAL A 468 1.36 -9.54 16.55
CA VAL A 468 1.14 -10.40 15.38
C VAL A 468 0.33 -11.63 15.76
N LYS A 469 0.71 -12.34 16.83
CA LYS A 469 0.00 -13.53 17.32
C LYS A 469 -1.44 -13.22 17.75
N TYR A 470 -1.66 -12.08 18.42
CA TYR A 470 -2.98 -11.65 18.88
C TYR A 470 -3.94 -11.40 17.70
N PHE A 471 -3.55 -10.59 16.75
CA PHE A 471 -4.38 -10.33 15.56
C PHE A 471 -4.55 -11.56 14.66
N ALA A 472 -3.53 -12.43 14.58
CA ALA A 472 -3.64 -13.72 13.90
C ALA A 472 -4.71 -14.62 14.51
N LYS A 473 -4.74 -14.68 15.84
CA LYS A 473 -5.73 -15.44 16.61
C LYS A 473 -7.14 -14.89 16.40
N GLN A 474 -7.30 -13.55 16.46
CA GLN A 474 -8.59 -12.90 16.17
C GLN A 474 -9.05 -13.21 14.74
N LYS A 475 -8.18 -12.96 13.73
CA LYS A 475 -8.48 -13.24 12.30
C LYS A 475 -8.96 -14.68 12.11
N THR A 476 -8.26 -15.65 12.70
CA THR A 476 -8.59 -17.06 12.55
C THR A 476 -9.90 -17.41 13.23
N GLY A 477 -10.11 -16.93 14.45
CA GLY A 477 -11.35 -17.13 15.20
C GLY A 477 -12.57 -16.55 14.49
N PHE A 478 -12.47 -15.30 14.05
CA PHE A 478 -13.57 -14.65 13.30
C PHE A 478 -13.84 -15.34 11.96
N LYS A 479 -12.80 -15.77 11.22
CA LYS A 479 -12.97 -16.50 9.95
C LYS A 479 -13.70 -17.83 10.15
N GLN A 480 -13.40 -18.56 11.23
CA GLN A 480 -14.08 -19.81 11.56
C GLN A 480 -15.53 -19.56 11.99
N LEU A 481 -15.77 -18.53 12.81
CA LEU A 481 -17.10 -18.16 13.27
C LEU A 481 -17.98 -17.74 12.10
N GLU A 482 -17.50 -16.85 11.20
CA GLU A 482 -18.19 -16.43 9.99
C GLU A 482 -18.61 -17.64 9.14
N LYS A 483 -17.67 -18.57 8.88
CA LYS A 483 -17.98 -19.79 8.13
C LYS A 483 -19.05 -20.66 8.80
N LYS A 484 -19.04 -20.75 10.13
CA LYS A 484 -20.06 -21.53 10.87
C LYS A 484 -21.41 -20.85 10.87
N LEU A 485 -21.48 -19.53 10.96
CA LEU A 485 -22.71 -18.76 10.85
C LEU A 485 -23.33 -18.91 9.45
N SER A 486 -22.52 -18.74 8.40
CA SER A 486 -22.98 -18.92 7.01
C SER A 486 -23.51 -20.33 6.73
N ASN A 487 -22.97 -21.35 7.40
CA ASN A 487 -23.44 -22.74 7.32
C ASN A 487 -24.55 -23.10 8.32
N HIS A 488 -25.03 -22.14 9.13
CA HIS A 488 -25.99 -22.35 10.21
C HIS A 488 -25.56 -23.44 11.23
N THR A 489 -24.26 -23.57 11.50
CA THR A 489 -23.68 -24.54 12.43
C THR A 489 -23.00 -23.91 13.64
N ALA A 490 -23.08 -22.59 13.77
CA ALA A 490 -22.48 -21.86 14.88
C ALA A 490 -23.21 -22.15 16.20
N THR A 491 -22.43 -22.19 17.27
CA THR A 491 -22.91 -22.38 18.64
C THR A 491 -22.28 -21.36 19.58
N MET A 492 -22.78 -21.18 20.79
CA MET A 492 -22.19 -20.25 21.77
C MET A 492 -20.70 -20.52 22.05
N ALA A 493 -20.27 -21.77 21.96
CA ALA A 493 -18.88 -22.14 22.17
C ALA A 493 -17.93 -21.54 21.09
N ASP A 494 -18.44 -21.27 19.90
CA ASP A 494 -17.66 -20.76 18.76
C ASP A 494 -17.30 -19.28 18.90
N PHE A 495 -17.91 -18.58 19.84
CA PHE A 495 -17.58 -17.18 20.17
C PHE A 495 -16.35 -17.06 21.09
N THR A 496 -15.74 -18.19 21.42
CA THR A 496 -14.43 -18.26 22.09
C THR A 496 -13.49 -19.10 21.24
N PHE A 497 -12.33 -18.53 20.86
CA PHE A 497 -11.33 -19.22 20.08
C PHE A 497 -10.02 -19.34 20.85
N GLU A 498 -9.60 -20.56 21.17
CA GLU A 498 -8.38 -20.87 21.96
C GLU A 498 -8.23 -20.01 23.23
N GLY A 499 -9.34 -19.79 23.96
CA GLY A 499 -9.37 -18.97 25.17
C GLY A 499 -9.39 -17.45 24.91
N LEU A 500 -9.46 -17.00 23.65
CA LEU A 500 -9.78 -15.62 23.31
C LEU A 500 -11.30 -15.50 23.14
N GLN A 501 -11.92 -14.69 23.96
CA GLN A 501 -13.32 -14.33 23.80
C GLN A 501 -13.45 -13.36 22.63
N LEU A 502 -14.16 -13.76 21.57
CA LEU A 502 -14.38 -12.96 20.36
C LEU A 502 -15.46 -11.90 20.60
N TYR A 503 -16.53 -12.30 21.32
CA TYR A 503 -17.62 -11.41 21.76
C TYR A 503 -18.04 -11.79 23.17
N ASP A 504 -18.58 -10.85 23.93
CA ASP A 504 -19.23 -11.16 25.19
C ASP A 504 -20.50 -12.03 24.97
N GLU A 505 -20.99 -12.66 26.04
CA GLU A 505 -22.08 -13.64 25.96
C GLU A 505 -23.38 -13.02 25.41
N THR A 506 -23.65 -11.74 25.74
CA THR A 506 -24.86 -11.03 25.31
C THR A 506 -24.82 -10.77 23.81
N VAL A 507 -23.69 -10.30 23.31
CA VAL A 507 -23.45 -10.05 21.89
C VAL A 507 -23.46 -11.36 21.11
N ALA A 508 -22.77 -12.37 21.61
CA ALA A 508 -22.70 -13.69 21.00
C ALA A 508 -24.10 -14.31 20.79
N LYS A 509 -24.95 -14.21 21.82
CA LYS A 509 -26.32 -14.71 21.74
C LYS A 509 -27.13 -13.96 20.68
N LYS A 510 -26.98 -12.64 20.62
CA LYS A 510 -27.69 -11.82 19.63
C LYS A 510 -27.25 -12.14 18.21
N ILE A 511 -25.93 -12.24 17.94
CA ILE A 511 -25.39 -12.62 16.64
C ILE A 511 -25.94 -13.99 16.22
N LEU A 512 -26.01 -14.93 17.14
CA LEU A 512 -26.47 -16.28 16.88
C LEU A 512 -27.99 -16.31 16.58
N ASP A 513 -28.80 -15.60 17.40
CA ASP A 513 -30.25 -15.53 17.26
C ASP A 513 -30.64 -14.82 15.94
N GLU A 514 -29.90 -13.80 15.52
CA GLU A 514 -30.14 -13.03 14.29
C GLU A 514 -29.43 -13.64 13.06
N SER A 515 -28.58 -14.65 13.24
CA SER A 515 -27.66 -15.19 12.21
C SER A 515 -26.86 -14.08 11.51
N ASN A 516 -26.45 -13.06 12.28
CA ASN A 516 -25.78 -11.86 11.75
C ASN A 516 -24.29 -12.11 11.55
N ASP A 517 -23.90 -12.46 10.33
CA ASP A 517 -22.50 -12.65 9.94
C ASP A 517 -21.78 -11.34 9.55
N GLU A 518 -22.50 -10.25 9.24
CA GLU A 518 -21.93 -8.95 8.85
C GLU A 518 -21.07 -8.34 9.96
N LEU A 519 -21.51 -8.44 11.22
CA LEU A 519 -20.75 -7.98 12.37
C LEU A 519 -19.44 -8.78 12.55
N VAL A 520 -19.51 -10.07 12.30
CA VAL A 520 -18.33 -10.96 12.36
C VAL A 520 -17.39 -10.68 11.21
N HIS A 521 -17.93 -10.43 10.02
CA HIS A 521 -17.13 -10.00 8.85
C HIS A 521 -16.38 -8.69 9.12
N PHE A 522 -17.05 -7.70 9.71
CA PHE A 522 -16.41 -6.43 10.06
C PHE A 522 -15.24 -6.62 11.05
N ALA A 523 -15.41 -7.46 12.09
CA ALA A 523 -14.36 -7.77 13.05
C ALA A 523 -13.20 -8.57 12.41
N LEU A 524 -13.50 -9.49 11.48
CA LEU A 524 -12.51 -10.20 10.67
C LEU A 524 -11.67 -9.22 9.84
N MET A 525 -12.32 -8.29 9.14
CA MET A 525 -11.62 -7.31 8.31
C MET A 525 -10.78 -6.33 9.15
N SER A 526 -11.27 -5.94 10.32
CA SER A 526 -10.51 -5.13 11.29
C SER A 526 -9.25 -5.87 11.79
N SER A 527 -9.38 -7.16 12.07
CA SER A 527 -8.25 -8.02 12.51
C SER A 527 -7.21 -8.20 11.40
N LYS A 528 -7.64 -8.38 10.15
CA LYS A 528 -6.73 -8.37 8.96
C LYS A 528 -6.00 -7.03 8.83
N GLY A 529 -6.72 -5.92 9.02
CA GLY A 529 -6.15 -4.58 9.02
C GLY A 529 -5.12 -4.39 10.13
N GLY A 530 -5.40 -4.87 11.34
CA GLY A 530 -4.48 -4.85 12.48
C GLY A 530 -3.19 -5.63 12.20
N LEU A 531 -3.34 -6.82 11.64
CA LEU A 531 -2.23 -7.71 11.31
C LEU A 531 -1.28 -7.10 10.26
N ASN A 532 -1.83 -6.61 9.15
CA ASN A 532 -1.05 -6.02 8.07
C ASN A 532 -0.49 -4.63 8.45
N GLY A 533 -1.24 -3.85 9.22
CA GLY A 533 -0.83 -2.54 9.69
C GLY A 533 0.39 -2.57 10.61
N GLN A 534 0.63 -3.68 11.32
CA GLN A 534 1.81 -3.83 12.19
C GLN A 534 3.13 -3.75 11.40
N TYR A 535 3.18 -4.39 10.22
CA TYR A 535 4.32 -4.24 9.31
C TYR A 535 4.50 -2.77 8.88
N GLY A 536 3.42 -2.13 8.40
CA GLY A 536 3.46 -0.72 8.00
C GLY A 536 3.96 0.22 9.10
N CYS A 537 3.69 -0.09 10.37
CA CYS A 537 4.23 0.64 11.52
C CYS A 537 5.75 0.56 11.62
N SER A 538 6.34 -0.59 11.30
CA SER A 538 7.80 -0.82 11.38
C SER A 538 8.55 -0.27 10.16
N ALA A 539 7.94 -0.31 8.97
CA ALA A 539 8.53 0.15 7.72
C ALA A 539 8.42 1.68 7.47
N MET A 540 7.90 2.43 8.44
CA MET A 540 7.76 3.89 8.29
C MET A 540 9.13 4.56 8.19
N LYS A 541 9.34 5.34 7.14
CA LYS A 541 10.54 6.17 6.98
C LYS A 541 10.72 7.09 8.20
N LEU A 542 11.90 7.08 8.78
CA LEU A 542 12.25 7.93 9.92
C LEU A 542 12.60 9.36 9.48
N LEU A 543 13.19 9.51 8.32
CA LEU A 543 13.46 10.78 7.67
C LEU A 543 12.38 11.03 6.63
N ARG A 544 11.69 12.14 6.75
CA ARG A 544 10.63 12.55 5.83
C ARG A 544 10.74 14.03 5.53
N HIS A 545 10.41 14.39 4.30
CA HIS A 545 10.11 15.76 3.98
C HIS A 545 8.82 16.17 4.71
N GLU A 546 8.87 17.30 5.40
CA GLU A 546 7.70 17.86 6.06
C GLU A 546 6.87 18.62 5.03
N CYS A 547 5.61 18.27 4.92
CA CYS A 547 4.67 19.05 4.12
C CYS A 547 4.18 20.23 4.93
N VAL A 548 4.54 21.44 4.51
CA VAL A 548 4.15 22.69 5.17
C VAL A 548 3.12 23.40 4.30
N LEU A 549 2.05 23.84 4.94
CA LEU A 549 1.04 24.66 4.30
C LEU A 549 1.37 26.14 4.55
N ARG A 550 1.44 26.94 3.51
CA ARG A 550 1.73 28.37 3.54
C ARG A 550 0.60 29.17 2.91
N GLY A 551 0.50 30.44 3.32
CA GLY A 551 -0.52 31.33 2.81
C GLY A 551 -1.90 31.08 3.42
N ASP A 552 -2.90 31.72 2.84
CA ASP A 552 -4.31 31.64 3.24
C ASP A 552 -5.23 31.81 2.01
N GLY A 553 -6.42 31.31 2.12
CA GLY A 553 -7.46 31.45 1.06
C GLY A 553 -6.94 31.08 -0.33
N GLU A 554 -6.92 32.05 -1.23
CA GLU A 554 -6.49 31.86 -2.63
C GLU A 554 -4.98 31.62 -2.79
N ASN A 555 -4.18 32.12 -1.82
CA ASN A 555 -2.72 32.01 -1.85
C ASN A 555 -2.21 30.77 -1.08
N LEU A 556 -3.08 29.83 -0.79
CA LEU A 556 -2.72 28.60 -0.11
C LEU A 556 -1.82 27.74 -1.01
N SER A 557 -0.62 27.43 -0.53
CA SER A 557 0.36 26.63 -1.25
C SER A 557 0.97 25.55 -0.36
N TRP A 558 1.33 24.43 -0.98
CA TRP A 558 2.08 23.37 -0.35
C TRP A 558 3.58 23.57 -0.59
N GLU A 559 4.34 23.57 0.48
CA GLU A 559 5.79 23.73 0.42
C GLU A 559 6.50 22.57 1.11
N ASP A 560 7.72 22.30 0.66
CA ASP A 560 8.63 21.39 1.34
C ASP A 560 9.27 22.13 2.54
N GLY A 561 8.92 21.70 3.73
CA GLY A 561 9.49 22.20 5.00
C GLY A 561 10.89 21.66 5.31
N GLY A 562 11.46 20.87 4.41
CA GLY A 562 12.75 20.22 4.58
C GLY A 562 12.68 18.84 5.24
N LEU A 563 13.82 18.18 5.25
CA LEU A 563 13.94 16.81 5.77
C LEU A 563 13.97 16.82 7.30
N ASN A 564 12.92 16.28 7.90
CA ASN A 564 12.77 16.18 9.34
C ASN A 564 12.89 14.73 9.83
N TYR A 565 13.51 14.56 11.00
CA TYR A 565 13.61 13.29 11.68
C TYR A 565 12.41 13.08 12.61
N LEU A 566 11.63 12.04 12.32
CA LEU A 566 10.48 11.65 13.14
C LEU A 566 10.95 10.81 14.34
N ASP A 567 11.46 11.42 15.37
CA ASP A 567 11.79 10.70 16.60
C ASP A 567 10.59 10.67 17.55
N SER A 568 10.07 9.49 17.78
CA SER A 568 9.10 9.23 18.84
C SER A 568 9.79 8.52 20.00
N LYS A 569 10.09 9.23 21.08
CA LYS A 569 10.66 8.66 22.32
C LYS A 569 9.86 7.47 22.85
N ASN A 570 8.62 7.35 22.46
CA ASN A 570 7.71 6.28 22.89
C ASN A 570 7.55 5.16 21.86
N SER A 571 8.23 5.23 20.72
CA SER A 571 8.16 4.16 19.73
C SER A 571 8.82 2.88 20.22
N ILE A 572 8.18 1.74 19.91
CA ILE A 572 8.72 0.38 20.10
C ILE A 572 9.15 -0.24 18.76
N ASN A 573 8.89 0.45 17.64
CA ASN A 573 9.21 0.00 16.31
C ASN A 573 10.65 0.37 15.95
N ILE A 574 11.31 -0.50 15.21
CA ILE A 574 12.65 -0.35 14.69
C ILE A 574 12.56 -0.38 13.16
N PHE A 575 13.18 0.58 12.50
CA PHE A 575 13.10 0.71 11.04
C PHE A 575 13.65 -0.52 10.30
N THR A 576 14.76 -1.06 10.79
CA THR A 576 15.38 -2.25 10.20
C THR A 576 14.50 -3.50 10.32
N ASP A 577 13.61 -3.60 11.32
CA ASP A 577 12.60 -4.67 11.37
C ASP A 577 11.66 -4.60 10.16
N GLY A 578 11.24 -3.39 9.76
CA GLY A 578 10.43 -3.17 8.56
C GLY A 578 11.19 -3.48 7.27
N LEU A 579 12.43 -2.99 7.15
CA LEU A 579 13.32 -3.24 6.01
C LEU A 579 13.49 -4.75 5.76
N TYR A 580 13.87 -5.49 6.80
CA TYR A 580 14.08 -6.93 6.70
C TYR A 580 12.79 -7.74 6.53
N THR A 581 11.67 -7.27 7.05
CA THR A 581 10.36 -7.91 6.81
C THR A 581 10.07 -7.98 5.31
N VAL A 582 10.25 -6.86 4.58
CA VAL A 582 10.04 -6.85 3.12
C VAL A 582 11.13 -7.62 2.37
N ALA A 583 12.38 -7.54 2.83
CA ALA A 583 13.45 -8.31 2.23
C ALA A 583 13.20 -9.82 2.33
N TYR A 584 12.75 -10.31 3.49
CA TYR A 584 12.34 -11.71 3.66
C TYR A 584 11.14 -12.08 2.80
N SER A 585 10.18 -11.17 2.61
CA SER A 585 9.04 -11.43 1.72
C SER A 585 9.48 -11.57 0.25
N ARG A 586 10.39 -10.70 -0.22
CA ARG A 586 10.99 -10.85 -1.56
C ARG A 586 11.72 -12.18 -1.73
N LEU A 587 12.54 -12.51 -0.75
CA LEU A 587 13.29 -13.79 -0.75
C LEU A 587 12.33 -14.98 -0.81
N HIS A 588 11.27 -14.96 0.00
CA HIS A 588 10.29 -16.03 0.08
C HIS A 588 9.61 -16.31 -1.27
N ILE A 589 9.03 -15.29 -1.90
CA ILE A 589 8.32 -15.48 -3.17
C ILE A 589 9.26 -15.85 -4.32
N ILE A 590 10.44 -15.26 -4.38
CA ILE A 590 11.43 -15.58 -5.42
C ILE A 590 11.94 -17.00 -5.24
N CYS A 591 12.28 -17.43 -4.02
CA CYS A 591 12.72 -18.79 -3.74
C CYS A 591 11.64 -19.82 -4.03
N PHE A 592 10.39 -19.55 -3.68
CA PHE A 592 9.26 -20.43 -4.02
C PHE A 592 9.16 -20.68 -5.53
N MET A 593 9.12 -19.60 -6.30
CA MET A 593 8.94 -19.70 -7.72
C MET A 593 10.17 -20.29 -8.44
N LEU A 594 11.39 -19.92 -8.01
CA LEU A 594 12.61 -20.53 -8.54
C LEU A 594 12.69 -22.02 -8.22
N TYR A 595 12.31 -22.41 -7.01
CA TYR A 595 12.27 -23.81 -6.61
C TYR A 595 11.33 -24.62 -7.51
N LEU A 596 10.11 -24.12 -7.75
CA LEU A 596 9.17 -24.80 -8.66
C LEU A 596 9.66 -24.77 -10.12
N THR A 597 10.22 -23.66 -10.59
CA THR A 597 10.74 -23.53 -11.96
C THR A 597 11.85 -24.53 -12.22
N LEU A 598 12.82 -24.61 -11.31
CA LEU A 598 14.02 -25.44 -11.53
C LEU A 598 13.79 -26.92 -11.17
N SER A 599 12.88 -27.24 -10.24
CA SER A 599 12.61 -28.63 -9.84
C SER A 599 11.46 -29.29 -10.62
N CYS A 600 10.44 -28.52 -11.02
CA CYS A 600 9.22 -29.03 -11.65
C CYS A 600 9.01 -28.50 -13.07
N ASN A 601 9.91 -27.63 -13.56
CA ASN A 601 9.85 -27.04 -14.89
C ASN A 601 8.53 -26.28 -15.18
N ILE A 602 7.95 -25.61 -14.16
CA ILE A 602 6.84 -24.69 -14.36
C ILE A 602 7.30 -23.48 -15.17
N MET A 603 6.38 -22.81 -15.85
CA MET A 603 6.64 -21.50 -16.43
C MET A 603 5.98 -20.41 -15.57
N PRO A 604 6.76 -19.61 -14.83
CA PRO A 604 6.21 -18.45 -14.11
C PRO A 604 5.81 -17.36 -15.10
N LEU A 605 4.66 -16.73 -14.85
CA LEU A 605 4.13 -15.67 -15.71
C LEU A 605 4.24 -14.31 -15.05
N TYR A 606 3.85 -14.25 -13.77
CA TYR A 606 3.72 -13.00 -13.06
C TYR A 606 3.84 -13.16 -11.54
N HIS A 607 4.37 -12.14 -10.88
CA HIS A 607 4.46 -12.04 -9.41
C HIS A 607 3.91 -10.72 -8.90
N ASP A 608 3.21 -10.75 -7.77
CA ASP A 608 2.75 -9.54 -7.11
C ASP A 608 2.91 -9.61 -5.59
N THR A 609 4.09 -9.28 -5.11
CA THR A 609 4.45 -9.16 -3.69
C THR A 609 4.45 -10.50 -2.94
N ASP A 610 3.32 -11.15 -2.81
CA ASP A 610 3.04 -12.38 -2.05
C ASP A 610 2.41 -13.48 -2.90
N SER A 611 2.03 -13.18 -4.15
CA SER A 611 1.44 -14.14 -5.07
C SER A 611 2.30 -14.43 -6.29
N GLY A 612 2.21 -15.68 -6.79
CA GLY A 612 2.87 -16.14 -7.99
C GLY A 612 1.88 -16.82 -8.95
N TYR A 613 1.93 -16.42 -10.22
CA TYR A 613 1.09 -16.95 -11.31
C TYR A 613 1.96 -17.76 -12.26
N PHE A 614 1.53 -18.99 -12.58
CA PHE A 614 2.30 -19.89 -13.44
C PHE A 614 1.41 -20.89 -14.17
N ILE A 615 1.96 -21.49 -15.22
CA ILE A 615 1.40 -22.66 -15.92
C ILE A 615 2.26 -23.89 -15.66
N GLY A 616 1.70 -25.08 -15.95
CA GLY A 616 2.38 -26.36 -15.76
C GLY A 616 2.07 -27.03 -14.42
N TYR A 617 0.99 -26.61 -13.74
CA TYR A 617 0.54 -27.25 -12.51
C TYR A 617 0.13 -28.73 -12.75
N ASN A 618 0.62 -29.60 -11.88
CA ASN A 618 0.31 -31.03 -11.85
C ASN A 618 0.57 -31.60 -10.45
N GLU A 619 0.40 -32.92 -10.27
CA GLU A 619 0.62 -33.58 -8.97
C GLU A 619 2.06 -33.46 -8.43
N GLU A 620 3.07 -33.40 -9.29
CA GLU A 620 4.47 -33.23 -8.87
C GLU A 620 4.70 -31.82 -8.35
N VAL A 621 4.12 -30.82 -9.00
CA VAL A 621 4.14 -29.43 -8.54
C VAL A 621 3.44 -29.32 -7.20
N GLN A 622 2.27 -29.95 -7.02
CA GLN A 622 1.57 -29.95 -5.73
C GLN A 622 2.43 -30.57 -4.62
N LYS A 623 3.08 -31.71 -4.87
CA LYS A 623 4.01 -32.32 -3.91
C LYS A 623 5.19 -31.42 -3.56
N ALA A 624 5.70 -30.67 -4.54
CA ALA A 624 6.78 -29.71 -4.31
C ALA A 624 6.29 -28.52 -3.44
N ILE A 625 5.08 -28.02 -3.69
CA ILE A 625 4.43 -26.98 -2.87
C ILE A 625 4.21 -27.48 -1.43
N ASP A 626 3.66 -28.68 -1.26
CA ASP A 626 3.44 -29.28 0.05
C ASP A 626 4.75 -29.45 0.84
N LYS A 627 5.82 -29.86 0.14
CA LYS A 627 7.16 -29.93 0.72
C LYS A 627 7.70 -28.57 1.13
N PHE A 628 7.53 -27.56 0.29
CA PHE A 628 7.90 -26.17 0.60
C PHE A 628 7.16 -25.67 1.84
N ASN A 629 5.84 -25.90 1.90
CA ASN A 629 5.00 -25.51 3.04
C ASN A 629 5.35 -26.26 4.31
N ALA A 630 5.61 -27.57 4.24
CA ALA A 630 6.05 -28.38 5.37
C ALA A 630 7.36 -27.86 5.96
N ASN A 631 8.31 -27.47 5.11
CA ASN A 631 9.58 -26.90 5.54
C ASN A 631 9.40 -25.58 6.31
N ILE A 632 8.48 -24.69 5.83
CA ILE A 632 8.16 -23.44 6.55
C ILE A 632 7.68 -23.75 7.97
N LEU A 633 6.78 -24.72 8.10
CA LEU A 633 6.18 -25.06 9.39
C LEU A 633 7.13 -25.81 10.32
N GLU A 634 8.06 -26.57 9.76
CA GLU A 634 9.04 -27.33 10.55
C GLU A 634 10.16 -26.43 11.10
N HIS A 635 10.64 -25.48 10.29
CA HIS A 635 11.83 -24.68 10.60
C HIS A 635 11.53 -23.25 11.07
N SER A 636 10.27 -22.92 11.33
CA SER A 636 9.88 -21.63 11.90
C SER A 636 8.83 -21.76 12.99
N ASP A 637 8.69 -20.71 13.79
CA ASP A 637 7.60 -20.63 14.78
C ASP A 637 6.22 -20.32 14.13
N ASN A 638 6.13 -20.27 12.82
CA ASN A 638 4.91 -19.89 12.08
C ASN A 638 3.73 -20.87 12.29
N LYS A 639 4.03 -22.14 12.60
CA LYS A 639 3.01 -23.11 13.02
C LYS A 639 2.24 -22.67 14.26
N GLU A 640 2.91 -21.94 15.19
CA GLU A 640 2.26 -21.37 16.37
C GLU A 640 1.41 -20.13 16.04
N CYS A 641 1.50 -19.63 14.81
CA CYS A 641 0.80 -18.46 14.30
C CYS A 641 -0.05 -18.84 13.07
N TYR A 642 -0.83 -19.92 13.19
CA TYR A 642 -1.84 -20.35 12.21
C TYR A 642 -1.27 -20.60 10.81
N ASN A 643 -0.09 -21.21 10.75
CA ASN A 643 0.60 -21.59 9.51
C ASN A 643 0.87 -20.41 8.57
N PHE A 644 1.24 -19.26 9.12
CA PHE A 644 1.60 -18.11 8.30
C PHE A 644 2.79 -18.40 7.38
N GLY A 645 2.75 -17.82 6.20
CA GLY A 645 3.82 -17.90 5.19
C GLY A 645 3.76 -19.15 4.30
N ILE A 646 2.82 -20.09 4.55
CA ILE A 646 2.59 -21.16 3.58
C ILE A 646 2.00 -20.59 2.30
N MET A 647 2.32 -21.23 1.19
CA MET A 647 1.77 -20.89 -0.12
C MET A 647 0.44 -21.63 -0.30
N ASP A 648 -0.65 -20.90 -0.24
CA ASP A 648 -2.01 -21.40 -0.41
C ASP A 648 -2.50 -21.18 -1.84
N PHE A 649 -3.34 -22.07 -2.35
CA PHE A 649 -4.02 -21.87 -3.62
C PHE A 649 -4.98 -20.66 -3.52
N ASP A 650 -4.77 -19.65 -4.37
CA ASP A 650 -5.57 -18.42 -4.43
C ASP A 650 -6.59 -18.46 -5.59
N GLY A 651 -6.25 -19.11 -6.69
CA GLY A 651 -7.18 -19.21 -7.81
C GLY A 651 -6.62 -19.93 -9.03
N HIS A 652 -7.55 -20.34 -9.88
CA HIS A 652 -7.33 -20.86 -11.20
C HIS A 652 -7.97 -19.94 -12.21
N TYR A 653 -7.23 -19.61 -13.26
CA TYR A 653 -7.65 -18.69 -14.30
C TYR A 653 -7.68 -19.43 -15.64
N GLU A 654 -8.80 -19.29 -16.34
CA GLU A 654 -9.00 -19.87 -17.67
C GLU A 654 -8.05 -19.22 -18.68
N ASP A 655 -7.97 -17.89 -18.64
CA ASP A 655 -7.14 -17.05 -19.51
C ASP A 655 -6.32 -16.05 -18.68
N PHE A 656 -5.14 -15.69 -19.19
CA PHE A 656 -4.26 -14.72 -18.56
C PHE A 656 -3.37 -14.02 -19.59
N VAL A 657 -3.21 -12.72 -19.40
CA VAL A 657 -2.24 -11.89 -20.11
C VAL A 657 -1.60 -10.87 -19.18
N THR A 658 -0.31 -10.61 -19.35
CA THR A 658 0.39 -9.55 -18.62
C THR A 658 1.22 -8.68 -19.56
N TRP A 659 1.27 -7.39 -19.28
CA TRP A 659 2.11 -6.41 -19.98
C TRP A 659 3.22 -5.84 -19.08
N GLY A 660 3.31 -6.28 -17.84
CA GLY A 660 4.33 -5.87 -16.90
C GLY A 660 3.84 -5.69 -15.47
N SER A 661 4.67 -5.10 -14.64
CA SER A 661 4.34 -4.87 -13.22
C SER A 661 3.03 -4.11 -13.05
N LYS A 662 2.11 -4.66 -12.25
CA LYS A 662 0.77 -4.10 -12.01
C LYS A 662 -0.04 -3.87 -13.31
N CYS A 663 0.17 -4.73 -14.31
CA CYS A 663 -0.55 -4.66 -15.59
C CYS A 663 -0.85 -6.06 -16.10
N TYR A 664 -2.05 -6.60 -15.76
CA TYR A 664 -2.51 -7.91 -16.19
C TYR A 664 -4.05 -7.99 -16.24
N ALA A 665 -4.54 -8.93 -17.01
CA ALA A 665 -5.94 -9.38 -17.03
C ALA A 665 -5.99 -10.90 -16.93
N ALA A 666 -6.97 -11.42 -16.19
CA ALA A 666 -7.18 -12.84 -15.96
C ALA A 666 -8.67 -13.17 -15.92
N SER A 667 -9.11 -14.16 -16.68
CA SER A 667 -10.49 -14.63 -16.61
C SER A 667 -10.65 -15.81 -15.65
N TYR A 668 -11.78 -15.89 -14.97
CA TYR A 668 -12.12 -17.02 -14.09
C TYR A 668 -13.62 -17.27 -14.09
N LYS A 669 -14.01 -18.49 -13.76
CA LYS A 669 -15.42 -18.88 -13.64
C LYS A 669 -15.86 -18.86 -12.18
N ASP A 670 -17.05 -18.33 -11.95
CA ASP A 670 -17.80 -18.48 -10.70
C ASP A 670 -19.16 -19.08 -11.04
N GLY A 671 -19.29 -20.38 -10.80
CA GLY A 671 -20.39 -21.18 -11.35
C GLY A 671 -20.32 -21.27 -12.87
N GLU A 672 -21.38 -20.85 -13.56
CA GLU A 672 -21.44 -20.82 -15.04
C GLU A 672 -21.04 -19.45 -15.63
N GLU A 673 -20.86 -18.43 -14.78
CA GLU A 673 -20.52 -17.08 -15.20
C GLU A 673 -19.02 -16.87 -15.30
N LEU A 674 -18.57 -16.18 -16.36
CA LEU A 674 -17.18 -15.80 -16.58
C LEU A 674 -16.94 -14.36 -16.13
N TYR A 675 -15.89 -14.18 -15.33
CA TYR A 675 -15.47 -12.87 -14.80
C TYR A 675 -14.02 -12.58 -15.20
N VAL A 676 -13.68 -11.30 -15.29
CA VAL A 676 -12.31 -10.86 -15.53
C VAL A 676 -11.80 -10.02 -14.36
N LYS A 677 -10.70 -10.48 -13.75
CA LYS A 677 -9.90 -9.72 -12.81
C LYS A 677 -8.85 -8.92 -13.58
N ALA A 678 -8.88 -7.60 -13.52
CA ALA A 678 -7.90 -6.77 -14.19
C ALA A 678 -7.17 -5.85 -13.20
N THR A 679 -5.89 -5.67 -13.41
CA THR A 679 -5.06 -4.73 -12.66
C THR A 679 -4.22 -3.92 -13.65
N VAL A 680 -4.40 -2.60 -13.62
CA VAL A 680 -3.56 -1.64 -14.34
C VAL A 680 -3.23 -0.52 -13.35
N ALA A 681 -1.95 -0.22 -13.19
CA ALA A 681 -1.51 0.81 -12.26
C ALA A 681 -2.13 2.17 -12.63
N GLY A 682 -2.74 2.84 -11.65
CA GLY A 682 -3.44 4.11 -11.85
C GLY A 682 -4.90 3.99 -12.30
N ALA A 683 -5.36 2.83 -12.73
CA ALA A 683 -6.74 2.59 -13.13
C ALA A 683 -7.59 1.97 -12.01
N SER A 684 -8.90 2.22 -12.05
CA SER A 684 -9.83 1.60 -11.10
C SER A 684 -10.02 0.11 -11.41
N LYS A 685 -9.50 -0.76 -10.53
CA LYS A 685 -9.64 -2.22 -10.68
C LYS A 685 -11.10 -2.66 -10.88
N LYS A 686 -12.02 -2.15 -10.04
CA LYS A 686 -13.45 -2.50 -10.11
C LYS A 686 -14.07 -2.16 -11.47
N GLN A 687 -13.71 -1.02 -12.01
CA GLN A 687 -14.25 -0.54 -13.29
C GLN A 687 -13.68 -1.29 -14.49
N LEU A 688 -12.36 -1.50 -14.49
CA LEU A 688 -11.70 -2.29 -15.53
C LEU A 688 -12.18 -3.74 -15.52
N SER A 689 -12.27 -4.36 -14.35
CA SER A 689 -12.78 -5.74 -14.25
C SER A 689 -14.22 -5.83 -14.75
N LYS A 690 -15.10 -4.89 -14.40
CA LYS A 690 -16.48 -4.87 -14.91
C LYS A 690 -16.53 -4.70 -16.45
N LEU A 691 -15.75 -3.78 -16.99
CA LEU A 691 -15.68 -3.56 -18.43
C LEU A 691 -15.14 -4.79 -19.15
N PHE A 692 -14.00 -5.31 -18.72
CA PHE A 692 -13.36 -6.46 -19.37
C PHE A 692 -14.19 -7.72 -19.25
N THR A 693 -14.94 -7.90 -18.16
CA THR A 693 -15.92 -8.98 -18.04
C THR A 693 -17.00 -8.88 -19.12
N ALA A 694 -17.56 -7.68 -19.34
CA ALA A 694 -18.55 -7.49 -20.41
C ALA A 694 -17.95 -7.78 -21.80
N ILE A 695 -16.74 -7.26 -22.09
CA ILE A 695 -16.08 -7.46 -23.38
C ILE A 695 -15.79 -8.95 -23.63
N VAL A 696 -15.27 -9.66 -22.62
CA VAL A 696 -14.92 -11.09 -22.76
C VAL A 696 -16.16 -11.96 -22.94
N ASN A 697 -17.25 -11.66 -22.21
CA ASN A 697 -18.52 -12.40 -22.39
C ASN A 697 -19.14 -12.20 -23.78
N ASP A 698 -18.99 -10.99 -24.36
CA ASP A 698 -19.54 -10.69 -25.68
C ASP A 698 -18.65 -11.17 -26.83
N ASN A 699 -17.31 -11.10 -26.71
CA ASN A 699 -16.37 -11.22 -27.84
C ASN A 699 -15.22 -12.20 -27.59
N GLY A 700 -15.02 -12.67 -26.37
CA GLY A 700 -13.90 -13.56 -26.00
C GLY A 700 -12.63 -12.85 -25.53
N PHE A 701 -11.71 -13.63 -24.93
CA PHE A 701 -10.51 -13.06 -24.30
C PHE A 701 -9.46 -12.59 -25.32
N ASP A 702 -9.34 -13.27 -26.47
CA ASP A 702 -8.44 -12.83 -27.54
C ASP A 702 -8.85 -11.44 -28.07
N TYR A 703 -10.15 -11.21 -28.23
CA TYR A 703 -10.66 -9.90 -28.64
C TYR A 703 -10.34 -8.82 -27.59
N LEU A 704 -10.43 -9.16 -26.30
CA LEU A 704 -9.98 -8.24 -25.23
C LEU A 704 -8.50 -7.87 -25.42
N ILE A 705 -7.64 -8.86 -25.71
CA ILE A 705 -6.20 -8.60 -25.88
C ILE A 705 -5.95 -7.73 -27.12
N ASP A 706 -6.55 -8.08 -28.24
CA ASP A 706 -6.25 -7.45 -29.52
C ASP A 706 -6.79 -6.02 -29.63
N GLU A 707 -7.98 -5.77 -29.07
CA GLU A 707 -8.69 -4.50 -29.24
C GLU A 707 -8.62 -3.58 -28.00
N TYR A 708 -8.44 -4.13 -26.79
CA TYR A 708 -8.57 -3.35 -25.58
C TYR A 708 -7.41 -3.45 -24.59
N PHE A 709 -6.72 -4.58 -24.55
CA PHE A 709 -5.65 -4.79 -23.59
C PHE A 709 -4.29 -4.99 -24.25
N HIS A 710 -3.88 -4.00 -25.03
CA HIS A 710 -2.58 -3.98 -25.68
C HIS A 710 -1.91 -2.60 -25.59
N PRO A 711 -0.61 -2.49 -25.89
CA PRO A 711 0.21 -1.30 -25.63
C PRO A 711 -0.26 0.00 -26.28
N ASN A 712 -0.85 -0.07 -27.41
CA ASN A 712 -1.12 1.12 -28.24
C ASN A 712 -2.55 1.64 -28.08
N ILE A 713 -3.33 1.08 -27.17
CA ILE A 713 -4.72 1.48 -27.02
C ILE A 713 -4.91 2.53 -25.92
N SER A 714 -5.75 3.48 -26.21
CA SER A 714 -6.36 4.36 -25.21
C SER A 714 -7.73 3.84 -24.86
N TYR A 715 -8.07 3.80 -23.59
CA TYR A 715 -9.43 3.53 -23.15
C TYR A 715 -10.37 4.58 -23.72
N ASP A 716 -11.58 4.16 -24.06
CA ASP A 716 -12.58 5.05 -24.59
C ASP A 716 -13.03 6.12 -23.56
N GLU A 717 -13.81 7.07 -24.01
CA GLU A 717 -14.31 8.18 -23.18
C GLU A 717 -15.14 7.71 -21.99
N SER A 718 -15.79 6.53 -22.09
CA SER A 718 -16.62 5.99 -21.01
C SER A 718 -15.79 5.47 -19.85
N ILE A 719 -14.58 4.95 -20.13
CA ILE A 719 -13.60 4.55 -19.12
C ILE A 719 -12.85 5.79 -18.63
N ASN A 720 -12.46 6.67 -19.54
CA ASN A 720 -11.73 7.88 -19.24
C ASN A 720 -12.54 8.84 -18.34
N LYS A 721 -13.87 8.87 -18.46
CA LYS A 721 -14.73 9.62 -17.54
C LYS A 721 -14.61 9.17 -16.08
N LYS A 722 -14.07 8.00 -15.83
CA LYS A 722 -13.86 7.43 -14.49
C LYS A 722 -12.42 7.46 -14.02
N LEU A 723 -11.49 7.77 -14.91
CA LEU A 723 -10.10 8.06 -14.61
C LEU A 723 -9.95 9.58 -14.55
N ILE A 724 -10.02 10.11 -13.35
CA ILE A 724 -10.10 11.57 -13.14
C ILE A 724 -8.82 12.03 -12.45
N ARG A 725 -8.15 13.01 -13.08
CA ARG A 725 -7.09 13.76 -12.43
C ARG A 725 -7.72 14.79 -11.50
N LYS A 726 -7.22 14.90 -10.28
CA LYS A 726 -7.60 15.90 -9.30
C LYS A 726 -6.52 16.97 -9.26
N THR A 727 -6.91 18.22 -9.53
CA THR A 727 -6.07 19.39 -9.39
C THR A 727 -6.60 20.29 -8.27
N PRO A 728 -5.77 21.18 -7.69
CA PRO A 728 -6.24 22.16 -6.72
C PRO A 728 -7.41 22.97 -7.24
N GLY A 729 -8.33 23.32 -6.34
CA GLY A 729 -9.48 24.14 -6.69
C GLY A 729 -9.08 25.53 -7.16
N THR A 730 -9.77 26.03 -8.17
CA THR A 730 -9.64 27.41 -8.68
C THR A 730 -10.83 28.25 -8.25
N ARG A 731 -10.66 29.58 -8.17
CA ARG A 731 -11.76 30.47 -7.85
C ARG A 731 -12.71 30.62 -9.04
N ILE A 732 -14.00 30.41 -8.79
CA ILE A 732 -15.07 30.58 -9.76
C ILE A 732 -15.87 31.80 -9.34
N VAL A 733 -15.95 32.81 -10.22
CA VAL A 733 -16.70 34.04 -9.99
C VAL A 733 -17.61 34.30 -11.19
N GLY A 734 -18.92 34.39 -10.96
CA GLY A 734 -19.83 34.67 -12.05
C GLY A 734 -21.30 34.43 -11.72
N LYS A 735 -22.13 34.70 -12.73
CA LYS A 735 -23.57 34.44 -12.68
C LYS A 735 -23.85 33.10 -13.33
N PHE A 736 -24.45 32.19 -12.55
CA PHE A 736 -24.76 30.83 -12.98
C PHE A 736 -26.24 30.56 -12.86
N LYS A 737 -26.70 29.60 -13.62
CA LYS A 737 -28.09 29.15 -13.65
C LYS A 737 -28.11 27.65 -13.27
N ASP A 738 -29.02 27.30 -12.36
CA ASP A 738 -29.25 25.91 -12.03
C ASP A 738 -30.11 25.21 -13.08
N ASP A 739 -30.25 23.88 -12.95
CA ASP A 739 -31.04 23.08 -13.89
C ASP A 739 -32.56 23.39 -13.84
N PHE A 740 -32.98 24.13 -12.82
CA PHE A 740 -34.38 24.56 -12.65
C PHE A 740 -34.63 25.97 -13.17
N GLY A 741 -33.60 26.62 -13.72
CA GLY A 741 -33.73 27.96 -14.31
C GLY A 741 -33.50 29.12 -13.36
N LYS A 742 -33.20 28.86 -12.06
CA LYS A 742 -32.93 29.88 -11.05
C LYS A 742 -31.50 30.38 -11.18
N GLU A 743 -31.30 31.70 -11.27
CA GLU A 743 -29.98 32.31 -11.39
C GLU A 743 -29.50 32.81 -10.04
N GLY A 744 -28.16 32.73 -9.84
CA GLY A 744 -27.47 33.25 -8.68
C GLY A 744 -26.04 33.65 -8.99
N TRP A 745 -25.38 34.28 -8.05
CA TRP A 745 -23.98 34.67 -8.14
C TRP A 745 -23.13 33.71 -7.36
N LEU A 746 -22.18 33.08 -8.04
CA LEU A 746 -21.17 32.22 -7.43
C LEU A 746 -19.85 32.98 -7.26
N ASP A 747 -19.26 32.91 -6.09
CA ASP A 747 -17.96 33.47 -5.75
C ASP A 747 -17.29 32.57 -4.70
N GLU A 748 -16.71 31.48 -5.17
CA GLU A 748 -16.05 30.51 -4.28
C GLU A 748 -14.90 29.82 -5.01
N CYS A 749 -13.93 29.33 -4.23
CA CYS A 749 -12.96 28.40 -4.76
C CYS A 749 -13.60 27.01 -4.90
N SER A 750 -13.46 26.40 -6.06
CA SER A 750 -13.88 25.02 -6.27
C SER A 750 -13.10 24.08 -5.35
N VAL A 751 -13.73 22.96 -4.96
CA VAL A 751 -13.08 21.97 -4.07
C VAL A 751 -11.90 21.31 -4.77
N THR A 752 -12.13 20.80 -5.97
CA THR A 752 -11.11 20.23 -6.85
C THR A 752 -11.53 20.42 -8.29
N VAL A 753 -10.55 20.55 -9.16
CA VAL A 753 -10.77 20.40 -10.60
C VAL A 753 -10.66 18.91 -10.92
N LEU A 754 -11.67 18.35 -11.56
CA LEU A 754 -11.72 16.96 -11.99
C LEU A 754 -11.62 16.95 -13.52
N GLU A 755 -10.49 16.54 -14.04
CA GLU A 755 -10.27 16.40 -15.47
C GLU A 755 -10.31 14.94 -15.88
N PRO A 756 -11.11 14.56 -16.89
CA PRO A 756 -10.97 13.26 -17.49
C PRO A 756 -9.54 13.10 -18.02
N CYS A 757 -8.79 12.17 -17.48
CA CYS A 757 -7.47 11.85 -18.00
C CYS A 757 -7.56 10.61 -18.89
N GLY A 758 -7.15 10.76 -20.18
CA GLY A 758 -6.96 9.63 -21.07
C GLY A 758 -5.93 8.70 -20.45
N TYR A 759 -6.24 7.42 -20.38
CA TYR A 759 -5.35 6.41 -19.86
C TYR A 759 -5.03 5.39 -20.94
N THR A 760 -3.76 5.26 -21.26
CA THR A 760 -3.27 4.15 -22.05
C THR A 760 -2.65 3.12 -21.14
N LEU A 761 -2.61 1.87 -21.56
CA LEU A 761 -2.05 0.76 -20.79
C LEU A 761 -0.65 1.02 -20.25
N ARG A 762 0.04 2.00 -20.60
CA ARG A 762 1.31 2.44 -20.04
C ARG A 762 1.60 3.87 -20.37
N SER A 763 0.61 4.71 -20.37
CA SER A 763 0.82 6.13 -20.61
C SER A 763 1.91 6.42 -21.64
N LEU A 764 1.70 5.99 -22.88
CA LEU A 764 2.67 6.16 -23.96
C LEU A 764 2.97 7.63 -24.29
N LYS A 765 2.35 8.55 -23.56
CA LYS A 765 2.68 9.98 -23.63
C LYS A 765 4.09 10.30 -23.15
N SER A 766 4.69 9.40 -22.33
CA SER A 766 6.05 9.56 -21.84
C SER A 766 7.02 8.76 -22.71
N PRO A 767 8.07 9.35 -23.36
CA PRO A 767 9.08 8.62 -24.12
C PRO A 767 9.79 7.56 -23.31
N VAL A 768 10.00 7.81 -22.02
CA VAL A 768 10.58 6.83 -21.12
C VAL A 768 9.64 5.66 -20.94
N ASN A 769 8.35 5.89 -20.73
CA ASN A 769 7.37 4.84 -20.72
C ASN A 769 7.27 4.11 -22.06
N GLN A 770 7.39 4.81 -23.17
CA GLN A 770 7.38 4.20 -24.48
C GLN A 770 8.62 3.33 -24.73
N MET A 771 9.80 3.80 -24.30
CA MET A 771 11.03 3.00 -24.34
C MET A 771 10.87 1.72 -23.53
N TYR A 772 10.40 1.84 -22.33
CA TYR A 772 10.10 0.77 -21.42
C TYR A 772 9.11 -0.23 -22.01
N PHE A 773 8.10 0.29 -22.63
CA PHE A 773 7.05 -0.45 -23.26
C PHE A 773 7.56 -1.22 -24.48
N ASN A 774 8.38 -0.59 -25.31
CA ASN A 774 8.98 -1.23 -26.45
C ASN A 774 9.90 -2.38 -26.03
N MET A 775 10.66 -2.22 -24.93
CA MET A 775 11.44 -3.31 -24.37
C MET A 775 10.57 -4.51 -24.02
N CYS A 776 9.48 -4.29 -23.29
CA CYS A 776 8.53 -5.37 -22.94
C CYS A 776 7.84 -5.95 -24.17
N TYR A 777 7.58 -5.13 -25.18
CA TYR A 777 6.91 -5.53 -26.40
C TYR A 777 7.81 -6.41 -27.28
N ASP A 778 9.09 -6.09 -27.36
CA ASP A 778 10.04 -6.87 -28.14
C ASP A 778 10.37 -8.21 -27.48
N LEU A 779 10.29 -8.28 -26.17
CA LEU A 779 10.39 -9.54 -25.42
C LEU A 779 9.21 -10.49 -25.69
N ARG A 780 8.13 -9.99 -26.24
CA ARG A 780 6.97 -10.77 -26.69
C ARG A 780 7.28 -11.68 -27.88
N GLY A 781 8.27 -11.29 -28.70
CA GLY A 781 8.72 -12.08 -29.85
C GLY A 781 9.71 -13.17 -29.44
N GLU A 782 10.53 -13.59 -30.40
CA GLU A 782 11.59 -14.59 -30.21
C GLU A 782 12.83 -13.99 -29.48
N ARG A 783 12.90 -12.69 -29.32
CA ARG A 783 14.00 -11.98 -28.68
C ARG A 783 13.58 -11.56 -27.28
N PHE A 784 14.42 -11.88 -26.32
CA PHE A 784 14.07 -11.59 -24.94
C PHE A 784 14.66 -10.29 -24.38
N ILE A 785 15.65 -9.71 -25.02
CA ILE A 785 16.21 -8.41 -24.65
C ILE A 785 16.24 -7.52 -25.89
N GLN A 786 15.57 -6.39 -25.82
CA GLN A 786 15.81 -5.31 -26.74
C GLN A 786 16.98 -4.47 -26.24
N GLN A 787 18.01 -4.31 -27.07
CA GLN A 787 19.05 -3.34 -26.77
C GLN A 787 18.45 -1.94 -26.78
N VAL A 788 18.39 -1.32 -25.63
CA VAL A 788 18.27 0.12 -25.54
C VAL A 788 19.55 0.70 -26.14
N PRO A 789 19.48 1.70 -27.03
CA PRO A 789 20.68 2.29 -27.60
C PRO A 789 21.72 2.55 -26.52
N GLU A 790 22.98 2.20 -26.81
CA GLU A 790 24.11 2.20 -25.87
C GLU A 790 24.32 3.48 -25.09
N THR A 791 23.75 4.56 -25.58
CA THR A 791 23.65 5.82 -24.87
C THR A 791 22.24 6.34 -25.05
N VAL A 792 21.52 6.47 -23.94
CA VAL A 792 20.43 7.44 -23.90
C VAL A 792 21.10 8.78 -24.00
N HIS A 793 21.48 9.17 -25.21
CA HIS A 793 21.87 10.55 -25.48
C HIS A 793 20.63 11.38 -25.26
N VAL A 794 20.64 12.10 -24.17
CA VAL A 794 19.68 13.13 -23.89
C VAL A 794 20.24 14.37 -24.58
N PRO A 795 19.79 14.70 -25.81
CA PRO A 795 20.19 15.93 -26.43
C PRO A 795 19.63 17.08 -25.59
N TYR A 796 20.40 18.13 -25.47
CA TYR A 796 19.93 19.38 -24.88
C TYR A 796 19.31 20.23 -25.97
N ASP A 797 18.21 20.89 -25.65
CA ASP A 797 17.59 21.85 -26.53
C ASP A 797 18.39 23.19 -26.53
N LYS A 798 17.95 24.15 -27.31
CA LYS A 798 18.55 25.49 -27.40
C LYS A 798 18.56 26.27 -26.07
N ASP A 799 17.79 25.84 -25.08
CA ASP A 799 17.67 26.44 -23.74
C ASP A 799 18.42 25.62 -22.67
N ASP A 800 19.30 24.71 -23.09
CA ASP A 800 20.10 23.82 -22.22
C ASP A 800 19.24 22.87 -21.37
N LYS A 801 18.05 22.53 -21.83
CA LYS A 801 17.19 21.55 -21.19
C LYS A 801 17.36 20.17 -21.83
N PRO A 802 17.46 19.11 -21.05
CA PRO A 802 17.61 17.78 -21.60
C PRO A 802 16.35 17.36 -22.39
N VAL A 803 16.57 16.92 -23.61
CA VAL A 803 15.51 16.43 -24.52
C VAL A 803 15.66 14.93 -24.68
N TYR A 804 14.73 14.18 -24.17
CA TYR A 804 14.68 12.72 -24.26
C TYR A 804 13.89 12.30 -25.49
N SER A 805 14.55 12.19 -26.61
CA SER A 805 13.92 12.07 -27.93
C SER A 805 14.16 10.72 -28.60
N LEU A 806 14.27 9.64 -27.88
CA LEU A 806 14.38 8.29 -28.47
C LEU A 806 13.19 7.96 -29.39
N TYR A 807 12.06 8.60 -29.18
CA TYR A 807 10.83 8.36 -29.93
C TYR A 807 10.17 9.65 -30.44
N THR A 808 10.95 10.65 -30.78
CA THR A 808 10.47 11.95 -31.29
C THR A 808 9.67 12.79 -30.30
N LYS A 809 9.75 12.53 -29.01
CA LYS A 809 9.04 13.30 -27.97
C LYS A 809 10.00 13.84 -26.93
N GLU A 810 9.79 15.06 -26.50
CA GLU A 810 10.58 15.77 -25.51
C GLU A 810 10.17 15.37 -24.09
N TYR A 811 11.15 15.29 -23.19
CA TYR A 811 10.93 15.01 -21.77
C TYR A 811 11.63 16.00 -20.89
N THR A 812 11.04 16.25 -19.76
CA THR A 812 11.68 17.01 -18.69
C THR A 812 12.69 16.13 -17.94
N GLU A 813 13.74 16.75 -17.43
CA GLU A 813 14.74 16.10 -16.57
C GLU A 813 14.08 15.40 -15.37
N LYS A 814 13.05 16.01 -14.80
CA LYS A 814 12.27 15.45 -13.70
C LYS A 814 11.60 14.12 -14.05
N GLN A 815 11.07 13.98 -15.25
CA GLN A 815 10.45 12.72 -15.70
C GLN A 815 11.49 11.62 -15.90
N TYR A 816 12.68 11.99 -16.35
CA TYR A 816 13.79 11.06 -16.47
C TYR A 816 14.32 10.60 -15.10
N ASP A 817 14.47 11.52 -14.16
CA ASP A 817 14.85 11.21 -12.79
C ASP A 817 13.90 10.21 -12.14
N ILE A 818 12.60 10.39 -12.32
CA ILE A 818 11.57 9.47 -11.82
C ILE A 818 11.68 8.09 -12.48
N TYR A 819 11.97 8.04 -13.75
CA TYR A 819 12.25 6.78 -14.44
C TYR A 819 13.51 6.11 -13.88
N LEU A 820 14.59 6.83 -13.70
CA LEU A 820 15.82 6.33 -13.10
C LEU A 820 15.61 5.87 -11.65
N GLU A 821 14.64 6.45 -10.95
CA GLU A 821 14.20 5.97 -9.64
C GLU A 821 13.42 4.65 -9.71
N GLY A 822 13.11 4.17 -10.90
CA GLY A 822 12.54 2.83 -11.13
C GLY A 822 11.12 2.62 -10.61
N ASN A 823 10.35 3.70 -10.50
CA ASN A 823 8.95 3.61 -10.11
C ASN A 823 8.00 3.89 -11.29
N PRO A 824 7.66 2.86 -12.11
CA PRO A 824 6.72 3.04 -13.22
C PRO A 824 5.36 3.57 -12.78
N ALA A 825 4.93 3.23 -11.57
CA ALA A 825 3.66 3.72 -11.03
C ALA A 825 3.70 5.23 -10.77
N SER A 826 4.84 5.77 -10.32
CA SER A 826 5.00 7.22 -10.14
C SER A 826 5.08 7.96 -11.46
N ILE A 827 5.64 7.35 -12.51
CA ILE A 827 5.59 7.91 -13.87
C ILE A 827 4.14 7.97 -14.36
N PHE A 828 3.33 6.94 -14.09
CA PHE A 828 1.90 6.95 -14.41
C PHE A 828 1.15 8.03 -13.63
N GLN A 829 1.41 8.17 -12.34
CA GLN A 829 0.83 9.23 -11.52
C GLN A 829 1.21 10.62 -12.03
N MET A 830 2.47 10.84 -12.41
CA MET A 830 2.91 12.14 -12.93
C MET A 830 2.36 12.48 -14.31
N ASN A 831 2.16 11.51 -15.18
CA ASN A 831 1.49 11.77 -16.46
C ASN A 831 0.00 12.13 -16.26
N CYS A 832 -0.58 11.74 -15.13
CA CYS A 832 -1.91 12.19 -14.70
C CYS A 832 -1.85 13.52 -13.91
N GLU A 833 -0.69 13.85 -13.30
CA GLU A 833 -0.50 15.04 -12.44
C GLU A 833 0.34 16.13 -13.13
N GLY A 834 1.10 15.80 -14.19
CA GLY A 834 2.17 16.61 -14.77
C GLY A 834 1.75 17.68 -15.78
N GLY A 835 0.54 18.23 -15.67
CA GLY A 835 0.11 19.39 -16.47
C GLY A 835 0.46 20.75 -15.89
N GLU A 836 1.05 20.86 -14.70
CA GLU A 836 1.01 22.10 -13.94
C GLU A 836 2.34 22.80 -13.63
N GLU A 837 3.49 22.34 -14.10
CA GLU A 837 4.74 23.06 -13.83
C GLU A 837 5.29 23.89 -14.99
N ASN A 838 4.49 24.13 -16.05
CA ASN A 838 4.87 25.04 -17.12
C ASN A 838 3.76 26.06 -17.42
N SER A 839 3.42 26.90 -16.45
CA SER A 839 2.78 28.20 -16.69
C SER A 839 3.35 29.23 -15.72
#